data_468d7d726874542e4865105db308b61d
#
_entry.id   468d7d726874542e4865105db308b61d
#
_cell.length_a   1.000
_cell.length_b   1.000
_cell.length_c   1.000
_cell.angle_alpha   90.00
_cell.angle_beta   90.00
_cell.angle_gamma   90.00
#
_symmetry.space_group_name_H-M   'P 1'
#
loop_
_entity.id
_entity.type
_entity.pdbx_description
1 polymer ?
#
loop_
_entity_poly.entity_id
_entity_poly.type
_entity_poly.pdbx_seq_one_letter_code
_entity_poly.pdbx_strand_id
1 'polypeptide(L)'
;MVRQLLRRSILWMGVLVLGVALPASPAFGQRGAQNGEWRSYGGDAGSTKYSPLDAIDETNVQNLQVAWTWQSVDYDRQAEDPDVRFNSVLLATPLKVGNALFTSTNLGQAAAIDPVTGETLWVYNSLAEGTNAGRGRGTRGLAYWTDGSDERLLLVSGEHLVALGTRTGELYPEFGENGKVDLRQDMGPRLQRYAWNAAPLVCGDVVIVGAAMSDSPTRQEATPGYVRGYDVITGQLRWRFNPVPQPGQAGNETWEDGSWEYSGNANVWTLMSADEELGYVYLPVSTPTNDWYGGHRLGDNLFAESLVTLDCATGERVWHFQMVHHGLWDYDNPAAPILVDITVDGRPIKAVVQVTKQGFTYVFDRVTGEPVWPIVELAVPPSLVPGERASPTQPFPTWPLPFERQGITVNDLIDFTPELRAEAIEILGGYVFGPMFTPPSVRSDDPDETQGTIQLPGWVGGADWNGAAVDPETQILYVPSVTAPIVVALVAPDPDASDFNYVRGAPRSVQGPRGLPLVKPPWGRITAIDLNTGDHLWMVPNGEGIRDHEALQGLDLPKLGTPGRPAPLLTKTLLFIGEGSPSMLAMPRFAGGKMFRAYDKDTGEVLWEMELPAGTTGAPMTYMADGKQYIVVGIGEANRPAEFIALSLP
;
A
#
# COMPACT_ATOMS: atom_id res chain seq x y z
N MET A 1 94.67 10.78 -16.54
CA MET A 1 94.51 11.55 -15.33
C MET A 1 93.08 11.37 -14.84
N VAL A 2 92.89 10.42 -14.15
CA VAL A 2 92.59 10.21 -12.72
C VAL A 2 91.59 11.28 -12.19
N ARG A 3 90.31 10.84 -11.89
CA ARG A 3 89.71 11.11 -10.61
C ARG A 3 88.47 10.20 -10.37
N GLN A 4 88.59 9.60 -9.23
CA GLN A 4 87.82 8.56 -8.58
C GLN A 4 86.36 8.90 -8.30
N LEU A 5 85.64 7.82 -8.39
CA LEU A 5 84.31 7.50 -7.85
C LEU A 5 84.16 7.73 -6.34
N LEU A 6 83.02 8.28 -5.94
CA LEU A 6 82.42 8.02 -4.63
C LEU A 6 80.95 7.65 -4.83
N ARG A 7 80.66 6.35 -4.66
CA ARG A 7 79.28 5.81 -4.57
C ARG A 7 78.73 6.13 -3.18
N ARG A 8 77.61 6.82 -3.10
CA ARG A 8 76.75 6.85 -1.92
C ARG A 8 75.56 5.94 -2.18
N SER A 9 75.53 4.82 -1.44
CA SER A 9 74.39 3.91 -1.37
C SER A 9 73.29 4.56 -0.52
N ILE A 10 72.16 4.88 -1.09
CA ILE A 10 70.92 5.26 -0.38
C ILE A 10 70.13 3.99 -0.23
N LEU A 11 69.96 3.48 1.01
CA LEU A 11 69.07 2.44 1.38
C LEU A 11 67.66 3.02 1.32
N TRP A 12 66.80 2.56 0.39
CA TRP A 12 65.35 2.74 0.43
C TRP A 12 64.77 1.69 1.37
N MET A 13 64.34 2.13 2.56
CA MET A 13 63.49 1.35 3.44
C MET A 13 62.05 1.42 2.89
N GLY A 14 61.62 0.41 2.15
CA GLY A 14 60.26 0.24 1.72
C GLY A 14 59.35 -0.07 2.91
N VAL A 15 58.54 0.87 3.32
CA VAL A 15 57.45 0.61 4.27
C VAL A 15 56.38 -0.14 3.49
N LEU A 16 56.26 -1.44 3.73
CA LEU A 16 55.13 -2.25 3.27
C LEU A 16 53.92 -1.87 4.13
N VAL A 17 53.06 -0.99 3.64
CA VAL A 17 51.71 -0.80 4.20
C VAL A 17 50.88 -2.02 3.82
N LEU A 18 50.80 -2.99 4.73
CA LEU A 18 49.75 -4.02 4.64
C LEU A 18 48.39 -3.29 4.82
N GLY A 19 47.74 -2.99 3.73
CA GLY A 19 46.33 -2.64 3.73
C GLY A 19 45.55 -3.87 4.22
N VAL A 20 45.14 -3.85 5.48
CA VAL A 20 44.07 -4.75 5.96
C VAL A 20 42.81 -4.31 5.19
N ALA A 21 42.49 -5.02 4.12
CA ALA A 21 41.14 -4.96 3.55
C ALA A 21 40.22 -5.48 4.65
N LEU A 22 39.58 -4.56 5.39
CA LEU A 22 38.39 -4.90 6.16
C LEU A 22 37.44 -5.56 5.17
N PRO A 23 36.89 -6.74 5.47
CA PRO A 23 35.82 -7.27 4.65
C PRO A 23 34.73 -6.19 4.62
N ALA A 24 34.39 -5.70 3.42
CA ALA A 24 33.21 -4.89 3.26
C ALA A 24 32.08 -5.69 3.92
N SER A 25 31.46 -5.12 4.94
CA SER A 25 30.24 -5.68 5.50
C SER A 25 29.33 -5.91 4.29
N PRO A 26 28.75 -7.11 4.11
CA PRO A 26 27.85 -7.32 3.01
C PRO A 26 26.77 -6.23 3.09
N ALA A 27 26.62 -5.47 2.02
CA ALA A 27 25.57 -4.48 1.92
C ALA A 27 24.25 -5.15 2.36
N PHE A 28 23.60 -4.59 3.36
CA PHE A 28 22.31 -5.07 3.83
C PHE A 28 21.26 -4.66 2.79
N GLY A 29 21.28 -5.35 1.63
CA GLY A 29 20.20 -5.27 0.66
C GLY A 29 18.89 -5.69 1.31
N GLN A 30 17.76 -5.37 0.70
CA GLN A 30 16.41 -5.71 1.14
C GLN A 30 16.29 -7.24 1.23
N ARG A 31 16.42 -7.79 2.42
CA ARG A 31 16.52 -9.24 2.70
C ARG A 31 15.38 -9.78 3.55
N GLY A 32 14.34 -8.97 3.73
CA GLY A 32 13.25 -9.28 4.64
C GLY A 32 13.58 -9.05 6.11
N ALA A 33 12.69 -9.49 6.96
CA ALA A 33 12.83 -9.44 8.40
C ALA A 33 14.03 -10.28 8.87
N GLN A 34 14.79 -9.78 9.85
CA GLN A 34 16.03 -10.41 10.29
C GLN A 34 15.98 -10.79 11.77
N ASN A 35 16.80 -11.73 12.18
CA ASN A 35 17.00 -12.12 13.59
C ASN A 35 15.74 -12.58 14.33
N GLY A 36 14.70 -13.06 13.60
CA GLY A 36 13.43 -13.42 14.20
C GLY A 36 12.63 -12.23 14.71
N GLU A 37 12.92 -11.03 14.25
CA GLU A 37 12.19 -9.79 14.53
C GLU A 37 11.38 -9.32 13.31
N TRP A 38 10.57 -8.25 13.49
CA TRP A 38 9.77 -7.61 12.45
C TRP A 38 9.75 -6.10 12.72
N ARG A 39 10.77 -5.38 12.28
CA ARG A 39 11.05 -4.00 12.70
C ARG A 39 10.36 -2.91 11.89
N SER A 40 9.76 -3.26 10.77
CA SER A 40 9.03 -2.34 9.89
C SER A 40 7.69 -2.95 9.49
N TYR A 41 6.76 -2.15 9.00
CA TYR A 41 5.46 -2.63 8.51
C TYR A 41 5.59 -3.84 7.55
N GLY A 42 6.48 -3.78 6.60
CA GLY A 42 6.73 -4.84 5.61
C GLY A 42 7.86 -5.81 5.97
N GLY A 43 8.27 -5.90 7.26
CA GLY A 43 9.38 -6.72 7.72
C GLY A 43 10.72 -5.99 7.65
N ASP A 44 10.97 -5.30 6.55
CA ASP A 44 12.11 -4.41 6.31
C ASP A 44 11.66 -3.07 5.73
N ALA A 45 12.58 -2.11 5.60
CA ALA A 45 12.28 -0.80 5.02
C ALA A 45 11.91 -0.87 3.52
N GLY A 46 12.27 -1.95 2.83
CA GLY A 46 11.93 -2.21 1.43
C GLY A 46 10.58 -2.88 1.21
N SER A 47 9.81 -3.13 2.29
CA SER A 47 8.45 -3.71 2.25
C SER A 47 8.35 -5.06 1.55
N THR A 48 9.33 -5.95 1.75
CA THR A 48 9.37 -7.28 1.13
C THR A 48 8.27 -8.21 1.65
N LYS A 49 7.77 -7.99 2.89
CA LYS A 49 6.85 -8.88 3.64
C LYS A 49 7.35 -10.32 3.70
N TYR A 50 8.65 -10.47 3.81
CA TYR A 50 9.36 -11.74 3.87
C TYR A 50 10.12 -11.90 5.18
N SER A 51 10.15 -13.12 5.68
CA SER A 51 11.03 -13.56 6.77
C SER A 51 11.69 -14.88 6.40
N PRO A 52 13.01 -15.04 6.62
CA PRO A 52 13.71 -16.29 6.36
C PRO A 52 13.41 -17.40 7.39
N LEU A 53 12.44 -17.20 8.27
CA LEU A 53 12.03 -18.19 9.25
C LEU A 53 11.40 -19.42 8.58
N ASP A 54 11.77 -20.61 9.06
CA ASP A 54 11.36 -21.90 8.53
C ASP A 54 11.03 -22.95 9.62
N ALA A 55 10.84 -22.52 10.88
CA ALA A 55 10.39 -23.42 11.92
C ALA A 55 8.93 -23.91 11.70
N ILE A 56 8.14 -23.09 10.99
CA ILE A 56 6.84 -23.48 10.43
C ILE A 56 7.05 -23.68 8.92
N ASP A 57 6.85 -24.89 8.45
CA ASP A 57 7.10 -25.32 7.08
C ASP A 57 5.97 -26.21 6.53
N GLU A 58 6.10 -26.69 5.31
CA GLU A 58 5.14 -27.55 4.61
C GLU A 58 4.88 -28.89 5.33
N THR A 59 5.85 -29.37 6.14
CA THR A 59 5.74 -30.66 6.84
C THR A 59 5.00 -30.57 8.15
N ASN A 60 4.83 -29.38 8.74
CA ASN A 60 4.26 -29.19 10.07
C ASN A 60 3.15 -28.12 10.15
N VAL A 61 2.94 -27.33 9.10
CA VAL A 61 1.94 -26.25 9.07
C VAL A 61 0.52 -26.71 9.44
N GLN A 62 0.17 -27.97 9.18
CA GLN A 62 -1.11 -28.56 9.56
C GLN A 62 -1.32 -28.65 11.07
N ASN A 63 -0.27 -28.49 11.87
CA ASN A 63 -0.34 -28.51 13.34
C ASN A 63 -0.47 -27.11 13.94
N LEU A 64 -0.59 -26.04 13.14
CA LEU A 64 -0.78 -24.69 13.63
C LEU A 64 -2.05 -24.57 14.45
N GLN A 65 -1.93 -23.89 15.59
CA GLN A 65 -3.04 -23.60 16.48
C GLN A 65 -2.96 -22.17 17.01
N VAL A 66 -4.07 -21.65 17.53
CA VAL A 66 -4.09 -20.33 18.18
C VAL A 66 -3.29 -20.41 19.47
N ALA A 67 -2.22 -19.62 19.56
CA ALA A 67 -1.38 -19.48 20.75
C ALA A 67 -1.97 -18.47 21.74
N TRP A 68 -2.35 -17.29 21.23
CA TRP A 68 -2.99 -16.24 22.00
C TRP A 68 -3.84 -15.32 21.12
N THR A 69 -4.70 -14.53 21.74
CA THR A 69 -5.48 -13.46 21.12
C THR A 69 -5.31 -12.18 21.91
N TRP A 70 -5.30 -11.04 21.22
CA TRP A 70 -5.25 -9.72 21.83
C TRP A 70 -6.35 -8.83 21.26
N GLN A 71 -7.28 -8.38 22.09
CA GLN A 71 -8.32 -7.42 21.72
C GLN A 71 -7.75 -6.00 21.77
N SER A 72 -8.08 -5.16 20.78
CA SER A 72 -7.66 -3.76 20.76
C SER A 72 -8.09 -3.02 22.02
N VAL A 73 -7.15 -2.30 22.64
CA VAL A 73 -7.37 -1.46 23.84
C VAL A 73 -8.34 -0.29 23.58
N ASP A 74 -8.73 -0.04 22.35
CA ASP A 74 -9.76 0.94 22.00
C ASP A 74 -11.13 0.58 22.61
N TYR A 75 -11.40 -0.71 22.80
CA TYR A 75 -12.66 -1.17 23.42
C TYR A 75 -12.74 -0.83 24.91
N ASP A 76 -11.62 -0.73 25.61
CA ASP A 76 -11.59 -0.27 27.00
C ASP A 76 -12.02 1.20 27.06
N ARG A 77 -11.55 2.03 26.11
CA ARG A 77 -11.95 3.44 26.01
C ARG A 77 -13.43 3.60 25.65
N GLN A 78 -13.96 2.75 24.76
CA GLN A 78 -15.38 2.77 24.40
C GLN A 78 -16.25 2.29 25.57
N ALA A 79 -15.77 1.38 26.40
CA ALA A 79 -16.48 0.94 27.60
C ALA A 79 -16.55 2.04 28.69
N GLU A 80 -15.50 2.88 28.79
CA GLU A 80 -15.47 4.02 29.70
C GLU A 80 -16.32 5.21 29.20
N ASP A 81 -16.30 5.46 27.87
CA ASP A 81 -17.04 6.54 27.21
C ASP A 81 -17.75 6.01 25.95
N PRO A 82 -19.08 5.76 26.01
CA PRO A 82 -19.86 5.26 24.88
C PRO A 82 -19.94 6.21 23.68
N ASP A 83 -19.51 7.47 23.79
CA ASP A 83 -19.45 8.41 22.65
C ASP A 83 -18.19 8.24 21.81
N VAL A 84 -17.20 7.51 22.29
CA VAL A 84 -16.01 7.11 21.53
C VAL A 84 -16.42 6.19 20.38
N ARG A 85 -16.01 6.52 19.15
CA ARG A 85 -16.37 5.78 17.93
C ARG A 85 -15.12 5.45 17.13
N PHE A 86 -15.01 4.21 16.68
CA PHE A 86 -13.96 3.74 15.78
C PHE A 86 -14.45 2.55 14.94
N ASN A 87 -13.70 2.22 13.90
CA ASN A 87 -14.01 1.07 13.05
C ASN A 87 -13.57 -0.24 13.74
N SER A 88 -14.37 -1.29 13.65
CA SER A 88 -14.05 -2.63 14.18
C SER A 88 -13.10 -3.40 13.24
N VAL A 89 -11.99 -2.76 12.82
CA VAL A 89 -10.94 -3.36 12.00
C VAL A 89 -9.58 -2.99 12.58
N LEU A 90 -8.61 -3.87 12.53
CA LEU A 90 -7.25 -3.63 12.99
C LEU A 90 -6.31 -3.69 11.78
N LEU A 91 -5.97 -2.50 11.24
CA LEU A 91 -5.18 -2.39 10.00
C LEU A 91 -3.68 -2.48 10.24
N ALA A 92 -3.25 -2.28 11.49
CA ALA A 92 -1.85 -2.26 11.85
C ALA A 92 -1.21 -3.64 11.72
N THR A 93 0.02 -3.66 11.22
CA THR A 93 0.93 -4.80 11.41
C THR A 93 1.78 -4.49 12.63
N PRO A 94 1.79 -5.34 13.67
CA PRO A 94 2.62 -5.09 14.84
C PRO A 94 4.10 -5.23 14.50
N LEU A 95 4.94 -4.44 15.17
CA LEU A 95 6.39 -4.58 15.09
C LEU A 95 6.87 -5.51 16.21
N LYS A 96 7.82 -6.39 15.91
CA LYS A 96 8.52 -7.21 16.91
C LYS A 96 9.94 -6.69 17.06
N VAL A 97 10.23 -6.11 18.22
CA VAL A 97 11.55 -5.61 18.58
C VAL A 97 11.90 -6.09 20.00
N GLY A 98 13.07 -6.68 20.16
CA GLY A 98 13.48 -7.22 21.45
C GLY A 98 12.45 -8.19 22.03
N ASN A 99 11.93 -7.92 23.23
CA ASN A 99 10.99 -8.78 23.94
C ASN A 99 9.54 -8.28 23.91
N ALA A 100 9.16 -7.41 22.95
CA ALA A 100 7.80 -6.89 22.86
C ALA A 100 7.31 -6.83 21.41
N LEU A 101 5.98 -6.88 21.26
CA LEU A 101 5.27 -6.46 20.07
C LEU A 101 4.75 -5.04 20.30
N PHE A 102 4.83 -4.19 19.29
CA PHE A 102 4.31 -2.82 19.33
C PHE A 102 3.28 -2.61 18.25
N THR A 103 2.16 -2.02 18.59
CA THR A 103 1.09 -1.74 17.63
C THR A 103 0.47 -0.37 17.86
N SER A 104 -0.11 0.19 16.80
CA SER A 104 -1.04 1.32 16.89
C SER A 104 -2.48 0.83 16.76
N THR A 105 -3.43 1.65 17.24
CA THR A 105 -4.85 1.32 17.23
C THR A 105 -5.67 2.34 16.44
N ASN A 106 -6.96 2.08 16.26
CA ASN A 106 -7.86 2.96 15.51
C ASN A 106 -8.01 4.35 16.14
N LEU A 107 -7.92 4.45 17.47
CA LEU A 107 -7.94 5.74 18.17
C LEU A 107 -6.58 6.42 18.22
N GLY A 108 -5.58 5.94 17.48
CA GLY A 108 -4.22 6.50 17.51
C GLY A 108 -3.51 6.26 18.83
N GLN A 109 -3.95 5.27 19.63
CA GLN A 109 -3.21 4.76 20.77
C GLN A 109 -2.05 3.89 20.29
N ALA A 110 -1.08 3.64 21.15
CA ALA A 110 -0.07 2.60 20.96
C ALA A 110 -0.10 1.65 22.13
N ALA A 111 0.22 0.39 21.88
CA ALA A 111 0.34 -0.63 22.92
C ALA A 111 1.59 -1.47 22.70
N ALA A 112 2.23 -1.87 23.83
CA ALA A 112 3.18 -2.97 23.84
C ALA A 112 2.48 -4.24 24.34
N ILE A 113 2.81 -5.36 23.73
CA ILE A 113 2.18 -6.66 23.96
C ILE A 113 3.30 -7.68 24.18
N ASP A 114 3.12 -8.56 25.15
CA ASP A 114 4.01 -9.68 25.38
C ASP A 114 3.93 -10.66 24.19
N PRO A 115 5.04 -10.99 23.52
CA PRO A 115 5.01 -11.78 22.29
C PRO A 115 4.67 -13.26 22.50
N VAL A 116 4.70 -13.76 23.74
CA VAL A 116 4.44 -15.16 24.09
C VAL A 116 3.02 -15.37 24.62
N THR A 117 2.52 -14.40 25.42
CA THR A 117 1.24 -14.52 26.11
C THR A 117 0.12 -13.69 25.51
N GLY A 118 0.45 -12.65 24.75
CA GLY A 118 -0.53 -11.67 24.24
C GLY A 118 -1.00 -10.66 25.30
N GLU A 119 -0.39 -10.63 26.49
CA GLU A 119 -0.75 -9.66 27.54
C GLU A 119 -0.28 -8.24 27.18
N THR A 120 -1.10 -7.23 27.50
CA THR A 120 -0.72 -5.82 27.32
C THR A 120 0.29 -5.41 28.38
N LEU A 121 1.46 -4.93 27.95
CA LEU A 121 2.54 -4.49 28.82
C LEU A 121 2.38 -3.01 29.23
N TRP A 122 2.03 -2.16 28.26
CA TRP A 122 1.71 -0.74 28.46
C TRP A 122 0.83 -0.20 27.33
N VAL A 123 0.18 0.94 27.56
CA VAL A 123 -0.67 1.66 26.59
C VAL A 123 -0.34 3.15 26.64
N TYR A 124 -0.07 3.74 25.46
CA TYR A 124 -0.11 5.18 25.25
C TYR A 124 -1.56 5.61 25.00
N ASN A 125 -2.09 6.50 25.85
CA ASN A 125 -3.47 6.96 25.78
C ASN A 125 -3.58 8.28 24.99
N SER A 126 -3.87 8.19 23.71
CA SER A 126 -4.02 9.34 22.81
C SER A 126 -5.11 10.33 23.21
N LEU A 127 -6.18 9.85 23.84
CA LEU A 127 -7.30 10.70 24.30
C LEU A 127 -6.88 11.55 25.50
N ALA A 128 -6.18 10.95 26.49
CA ALA A 128 -5.68 11.64 27.65
C ALA A 128 -4.61 12.68 27.27
N GLU A 129 -3.80 12.38 26.27
CA GLU A 129 -2.75 13.27 25.73
C GLU A 129 -3.30 14.33 24.76
N GLY A 130 -4.59 14.31 24.45
CA GLY A 130 -5.25 15.27 23.58
C GLY A 130 -4.82 15.20 22.10
N THR A 131 -4.20 14.10 21.67
CA THR A 131 -3.78 13.91 20.27
C THR A 131 -4.90 13.36 19.38
N ASN A 132 -5.97 12.82 19.96
CA ASN A 132 -7.13 12.31 19.23
C ASN A 132 -8.43 12.82 19.87
N ALA A 133 -9.47 13.04 19.05
CA ALA A 133 -10.77 13.54 19.47
C ALA A 133 -11.83 12.42 19.69
N GLY A 134 -11.39 11.17 19.98
CA GLY A 134 -12.30 10.04 20.20
C GLY A 134 -12.99 9.48 18.96
N ARG A 135 -12.46 9.80 17.75
CA ARG A 135 -12.95 9.26 16.49
C ARG A 135 -11.79 8.70 15.67
N GLY A 136 -11.77 7.39 15.47
CA GLY A 136 -10.68 6.70 14.78
C GLY A 136 -11.10 6.05 13.48
N ARG A 137 -10.24 6.16 12.46
CA ARG A 137 -10.40 5.48 11.16
C ARG A 137 -9.47 4.28 10.99
N GLY A 138 -8.62 4.02 11.98
CA GLY A 138 -7.58 3.02 11.91
C GLY A 138 -6.26 3.58 11.42
N THR A 139 -5.18 3.12 12.03
CA THR A 139 -3.81 3.36 11.57
C THR A 139 -3.21 2.05 11.08
N ARG A 140 -2.30 2.11 10.10
CA ARG A 140 -1.67 0.91 9.52
C ARG A 140 -0.40 0.49 10.27
N GLY A 141 -0.02 1.19 11.34
CA GLY A 141 1.12 0.84 12.14
C GLY A 141 1.85 2.05 12.70
N LEU A 142 3.02 1.77 13.24
CA LEU A 142 3.99 2.72 13.77
C LEU A 142 5.38 2.41 13.21
N ALA A 143 6.35 3.29 13.40
CA ALA A 143 7.73 3.07 13.03
C ALA A 143 8.60 2.91 14.27
N TYR A 144 9.72 2.21 14.09
CA TYR A 144 10.77 2.04 15.09
C TYR A 144 12.06 2.68 14.61
N TRP A 145 12.76 3.35 15.49
CA TRP A 145 14.08 3.92 15.26
C TRP A 145 15.01 3.62 16.43
N THR A 146 16.29 3.42 16.13
CA THR A 146 17.34 3.31 17.14
C THR A 146 18.69 3.76 16.58
N ASP A 147 19.51 4.39 17.42
CA ASP A 147 20.92 4.63 17.19
C ASP A 147 21.82 3.61 17.93
N GLY A 148 21.23 2.58 18.54
CA GLY A 148 21.88 1.58 19.37
C GLY A 148 21.96 1.94 20.86
N SER A 149 21.72 3.19 21.24
CA SER A 149 21.65 3.65 22.63
C SER A 149 20.26 4.16 23.03
N ASP A 150 19.56 4.78 22.11
CA ASP A 150 18.18 5.25 22.24
C ASP A 150 17.25 4.46 21.30
N GLU A 151 16.00 4.30 21.70
CA GLU A 151 14.97 3.56 20.95
C GLU A 151 13.64 4.29 20.99
N ARG A 152 13.06 4.56 19.83
CA ARG A 152 11.82 5.32 19.70
C ARG A 152 10.78 4.60 18.85
N LEU A 153 9.53 4.71 19.30
CA LEU A 153 8.36 4.41 18.46
C LEU A 153 7.77 5.72 17.98
N LEU A 154 7.49 5.80 16.68
CA LEU A 154 6.96 6.98 16.04
C LEU A 154 5.62 6.63 15.40
N LEU A 155 4.57 7.39 15.69
CA LEU A 155 3.25 7.17 15.11
C LEU A 155 2.52 8.49 14.87
N VAL A 156 1.57 8.48 13.94
CA VAL A 156 0.63 9.57 13.79
C VAL A 156 -0.63 9.27 14.61
N SER A 157 -0.86 10.07 15.63
CA SER A 157 -2.02 10.02 16.50
C SER A 157 -2.89 11.25 16.25
N GLY A 158 -4.03 11.07 15.58
CA GLY A 158 -4.87 12.17 15.12
C GLY A 158 -4.11 13.09 14.16
N GLU A 159 -3.85 14.31 14.58
CA GLU A 159 -3.15 15.34 13.79
C GLU A 159 -1.70 15.58 14.28
N HIS A 160 -1.17 14.68 15.11
CA HIS A 160 0.16 14.80 15.71
C HIS A 160 1.06 13.62 15.35
N LEU A 161 2.31 13.91 15.01
CA LEU A 161 3.38 12.91 15.05
C LEU A 161 3.93 12.88 16.48
N VAL A 162 3.96 11.70 17.09
CA VAL A 162 4.43 11.50 18.46
C VAL A 162 5.62 10.54 18.52
N ALA A 163 6.52 10.75 19.48
CA ALA A 163 7.64 9.87 19.77
C ALA A 163 7.48 9.27 21.18
N LEU A 164 7.51 7.94 21.28
CA LEU A 164 7.32 7.18 22.50
C LEU A 164 8.53 6.31 22.83
N GLY A 165 8.81 6.16 24.12
CA GLY A 165 9.80 5.20 24.60
C GLY A 165 9.30 3.76 24.48
N THR A 166 10.14 2.85 23.98
CA THR A 166 9.79 1.45 23.77
C THR A 166 9.45 0.71 25.07
N ARG A 167 10.07 1.08 26.18
CA ARG A 167 9.90 0.40 27.48
C ARG A 167 8.68 0.83 28.27
N THR A 168 8.25 2.09 28.13
CA THR A 168 7.22 2.68 28.99
C THR A 168 6.00 3.20 28.25
N GLY A 169 6.13 3.46 26.93
CA GLY A 169 5.10 4.14 26.14
C GLY A 169 4.95 5.64 26.48
N GLU A 170 5.86 6.19 27.27
CA GLU A 170 5.87 7.61 27.61
C GLU A 170 6.41 8.45 26.44
N LEU A 171 5.92 9.68 26.33
CA LEU A 171 6.38 10.65 25.34
C LEU A 171 7.84 11.07 25.61
N TYR A 172 8.63 11.26 24.55
CA TYR A 172 9.95 11.90 24.62
C TYR A 172 9.77 13.43 24.68
N PRO A 173 9.97 14.11 25.83
CA PRO A 173 9.63 15.53 25.98
C PRO A 173 10.38 16.46 25.03
N GLU A 174 11.58 16.06 24.58
CA GLU A 174 12.43 16.83 23.66
C GLU A 174 11.99 16.73 22.19
N PHE A 175 11.06 15.82 21.85
CA PHE A 175 10.53 15.70 20.50
C PHE A 175 9.37 16.69 20.29
N GLY A 176 9.56 17.67 19.40
CA GLY A 176 8.58 18.72 19.12
C GLY A 176 8.21 19.53 20.37
N GLU A 177 6.93 19.66 20.63
CA GLU A 177 6.40 20.27 21.84
C GLU A 177 5.87 19.20 22.79
N ASN A 178 6.62 18.92 23.87
CA ASN A 178 6.25 17.87 24.86
C ASN A 178 5.97 16.50 24.23
N GLY A 179 6.85 16.02 23.34
CA GLY A 179 6.78 14.71 22.69
C GLY A 179 5.90 14.68 21.45
N LYS A 180 5.44 15.82 20.93
CA LYS A 180 4.46 15.93 19.85
C LYS A 180 4.83 16.99 18.83
N VAL A 181 4.60 16.70 17.54
CA VAL A 181 4.66 17.65 16.43
C VAL A 181 3.26 17.81 15.87
N ASP A 182 2.72 19.02 15.88
CA ASP A 182 1.43 19.33 15.23
C ASP A 182 1.61 19.35 13.70
N LEU A 183 1.05 18.35 13.04
CA LEU A 183 1.15 18.17 11.59
C LEU A 183 0.30 19.14 10.76
N ARG A 184 -0.52 19.99 11.40
CA ARG A 184 -1.25 21.08 10.74
C ARG A 184 -0.34 22.27 10.48
N GLN A 185 0.75 22.40 11.24
CA GLN A 185 1.72 23.47 11.02
C GLN A 185 2.32 23.36 9.62
N ASP A 186 2.63 24.50 9.03
CA ASP A 186 3.26 24.65 7.70
C ASP A 186 2.45 24.11 6.51
N MET A 187 1.15 23.79 6.70
CA MET A 187 0.25 23.37 5.62
C MET A 187 -0.30 24.56 4.80
N GLY A 188 -0.10 25.81 5.31
CA GLY A 188 -0.55 27.01 4.63
C GLY A 188 -2.05 27.32 4.81
N PRO A 189 -2.55 28.40 4.16
CA PRO A 189 -3.91 28.90 4.39
C PRO A 189 -5.02 27.99 3.82
N ARG A 190 -4.70 27.08 2.91
CA ARG A 190 -5.65 26.14 2.29
C ARG A 190 -5.93 24.91 3.14
N LEU A 191 -5.34 24.81 4.34
CA LEU A 191 -5.60 23.69 5.25
C LEU A 191 -7.07 23.70 5.70
N GLN A 192 -7.84 22.72 5.24
CA GLN A 192 -9.19 22.45 5.75
C GLN A 192 -9.14 21.40 6.87
N ARG A 193 -8.37 20.35 6.65
CA ARG A 193 -8.17 19.25 7.59
C ARG A 193 -6.87 18.52 7.24
N TYR A 194 -6.13 18.10 8.26
CA TYR A 194 -5.06 17.12 8.10
C TYR A 194 -5.56 15.74 8.54
N ALA A 195 -5.23 14.73 7.78
CA ALA A 195 -5.42 13.32 8.16
C ALA A 195 -4.32 12.48 7.52
N TRP A 196 -3.88 11.46 8.22
CA TRP A 196 -3.03 10.42 7.67
C TRP A 196 -3.12 9.18 8.57
N ASN A 197 -3.12 8.00 7.97
CA ASN A 197 -3.31 6.75 8.70
C ASN A 197 -2.37 5.62 8.27
N ALA A 198 -1.33 5.92 7.50
CA ALA A 198 -0.26 4.98 7.24
C ALA A 198 0.77 4.98 8.40
N ALA A 199 1.62 3.96 8.46
CA ALA A 199 2.75 3.96 9.35
C ALA A 199 3.80 5.00 8.86
N PRO A 200 4.38 5.81 9.75
CA PRO A 200 5.55 6.61 9.39
C PRO A 200 6.67 5.73 8.86
N LEU A 201 7.51 6.29 8.00
CA LEU A 201 8.72 5.63 7.54
C LEU A 201 9.95 6.30 8.17
N VAL A 202 10.85 5.52 8.69
CA VAL A 202 12.16 6.00 9.14
C VAL A 202 13.20 5.68 8.06
N CYS A 203 14.02 6.68 7.72
CA CYS A 203 15.16 6.56 6.83
C CYS A 203 16.33 7.35 7.44
N GLY A 204 17.33 6.64 7.97
CA GLY A 204 18.38 7.25 8.79
C GLY A 204 17.80 7.99 10.01
N ASP A 205 18.12 9.27 10.13
CA ASP A 205 17.64 10.13 11.23
C ASP A 205 16.41 10.97 10.84
N VAL A 206 15.66 10.57 9.81
CA VAL A 206 14.48 11.27 9.34
C VAL A 206 13.25 10.37 9.46
N VAL A 207 12.22 10.85 10.15
CA VAL A 207 10.88 10.26 10.11
C VAL A 207 10.02 10.98 9.06
N ILE A 208 9.47 10.21 8.13
CA ILE A 208 8.76 10.70 6.95
C ILE A 208 7.27 10.42 7.10
N VAL A 209 6.45 11.45 6.88
CA VAL A 209 5.00 11.36 6.94
C VAL A 209 4.38 11.93 5.65
N GLY A 210 3.31 11.31 5.20
CA GLY A 210 2.50 11.76 4.08
C GLY A 210 1.28 12.55 4.53
N ALA A 211 0.25 12.50 3.70
CA ALA A 211 -1.06 13.10 3.98
C ALA A 211 -2.14 12.30 3.25
N ALA A 212 -3.37 12.34 3.76
CA ALA A 212 -4.56 11.78 3.12
C ALA A 212 -5.65 12.84 3.09
N MET A 213 -6.19 13.11 1.91
CA MET A 213 -7.18 14.15 1.70
C MET A 213 -8.53 13.52 1.31
N SER A 214 -9.49 14.34 0.89
CA SER A 214 -10.80 13.84 0.45
C SER A 214 -10.79 13.54 -1.03
N ASP A 215 -11.19 12.34 -1.40
CA ASP A 215 -11.38 11.91 -2.79
C ASP A 215 -12.62 12.56 -3.45
N SER A 216 -13.55 13.08 -2.64
CA SER A 216 -14.80 13.67 -3.09
C SER A 216 -15.00 15.08 -2.50
N PRO A 217 -14.15 16.04 -2.86
CA PRO A 217 -14.28 17.42 -2.38
C PRO A 217 -15.48 18.11 -3.03
N THR A 218 -15.98 19.14 -2.37
CA THR A 218 -17.05 20.01 -2.91
C THR A 218 -16.51 21.31 -3.47
N ARG A 219 -15.24 21.64 -3.23
CA ARG A 219 -14.56 22.84 -3.71
C ARG A 219 -13.27 22.49 -4.43
N GLN A 220 -12.95 23.28 -5.46
CA GLN A 220 -11.68 23.16 -6.21
C GLN A 220 -10.47 23.48 -5.33
N GLU A 221 -10.62 24.46 -4.41
CA GLU A 221 -9.59 24.73 -3.43
C GLU A 221 -9.46 23.57 -2.45
N ALA A 222 -8.30 22.93 -2.47
CA ALA A 222 -8.04 21.73 -1.69
C ALA A 222 -6.77 21.85 -0.84
N THR A 223 -6.74 21.12 0.27
CA THR A 223 -5.56 21.04 1.14
C THR A 223 -4.38 20.43 0.39
N PRO A 224 -3.17 21.03 0.49
CA PRO A 224 -1.97 20.46 -0.12
C PRO A 224 -1.62 19.07 0.44
N GLY A 225 -1.20 18.16 -0.43
CA GLY A 225 -0.81 16.80 -0.07
C GLY A 225 0.68 16.62 0.28
N TYR A 226 1.27 17.55 1.02
CA TYR A 226 2.71 17.55 1.31
C TYR A 226 3.21 16.25 1.92
N VAL A 227 4.41 15.81 1.48
CA VAL A 227 5.22 14.82 2.18
C VAL A 227 6.31 15.57 2.96
N ARG A 228 6.53 15.19 4.22
CA ARG A 228 7.42 15.93 5.12
C ARG A 228 8.34 14.98 5.88
N GLY A 229 9.61 15.37 5.95
CA GLY A 229 10.62 14.72 6.76
C GLY A 229 10.94 15.53 8.01
N TYR A 230 10.90 14.88 9.14
CA TYR A 230 11.22 15.46 10.45
C TYR A 230 12.43 14.77 11.05
N ASP A 231 13.21 15.53 11.80
CA ASP A 231 14.29 14.99 12.61
C ASP A 231 13.74 14.01 13.66
N VAL A 232 14.25 12.79 13.72
CA VAL A 232 13.72 11.73 14.57
C VAL A 232 13.95 11.98 16.07
N ILE A 233 14.95 12.80 16.43
CA ILE A 233 15.28 13.15 17.81
C ILE A 233 14.49 14.36 18.27
N THR A 234 14.48 15.44 17.47
CA THR A 234 13.96 16.75 17.87
C THR A 234 12.56 17.03 17.36
N GLY A 235 12.07 16.30 16.35
CA GLY A 235 10.78 16.58 15.70
C GLY A 235 10.81 17.85 14.82
N GLN A 236 11.97 18.46 14.59
CA GLN A 236 12.07 19.63 13.71
C GLN A 236 11.87 19.23 12.25
N LEU A 237 11.09 20.05 11.51
CA LEU A 237 10.91 19.87 10.07
C LEU A 237 12.26 20.07 9.37
N ARG A 238 12.74 19.02 8.68
CA ARG A 238 13.97 19.07 7.86
C ARG A 238 13.67 19.49 6.44
N TRP A 239 12.62 18.91 5.84
CA TRP A 239 12.25 19.19 4.45
C TRP A 239 10.77 18.94 4.18
N ARG A 240 10.30 19.49 3.06
CA ARG A 240 8.94 19.30 2.53
C ARG A 240 9.00 19.10 1.02
N PHE A 241 8.37 18.04 0.53
CA PHE A 241 8.13 17.79 -0.88
C PHE A 241 6.69 18.22 -1.23
N ASN A 242 6.53 18.95 -2.35
CA ASN A 242 5.25 19.38 -2.88
C ASN A 242 4.83 18.49 -4.06
N PRO A 243 3.86 17.57 -3.90
CA PRO A 243 3.38 16.75 -5.02
C PRO A 243 2.69 17.58 -6.11
N VAL A 244 2.10 18.76 -5.75
CA VAL A 244 1.67 19.78 -6.71
C VAL A 244 2.75 20.86 -6.75
N PRO A 245 3.61 20.91 -7.79
CA PRO A 245 4.76 21.80 -7.83
C PRO A 245 4.35 23.27 -7.82
N GLN A 246 5.10 24.09 -7.11
CA GLN A 246 4.90 25.52 -7.02
C GLN A 246 5.70 26.25 -8.12
N PRO A 247 5.42 27.54 -8.43
CA PRO A 247 6.16 28.30 -9.42
C PRO A 247 7.67 28.22 -9.24
N GLY A 248 8.37 27.88 -10.30
CA GLY A 248 9.82 27.67 -10.32
C GLY A 248 10.28 26.26 -9.93
N GLN A 249 9.38 25.38 -9.51
CA GLN A 249 9.65 23.96 -9.34
C GLN A 249 9.37 23.21 -10.66
N ALA A 250 10.16 22.19 -10.95
CA ALA A 250 9.94 21.32 -12.12
C ALA A 250 8.56 20.65 -12.03
N GLY A 251 7.85 20.58 -13.16
CA GLY A 251 6.52 20.00 -13.26
C GLY A 251 5.37 21.01 -13.05
N ASN A 252 5.63 22.23 -12.58
CA ASN A 252 4.57 23.25 -12.41
C ASN A 252 3.88 23.58 -13.74
N GLU A 253 4.61 23.54 -14.85
CA GLU A 253 4.11 23.75 -16.20
C GLU A 253 3.09 22.73 -16.68
N THR A 254 2.99 21.57 -16.02
CA THR A 254 2.02 20.51 -16.33
C THR A 254 0.65 20.74 -15.66
N TRP A 255 0.51 21.82 -14.91
CA TRP A 255 -0.73 22.32 -14.28
C TRP A 255 -1.17 23.57 -15.02
N GLU A 256 -1.91 23.37 -16.12
CA GLU A 256 -2.33 24.45 -16.98
C GLU A 256 -3.26 25.46 -16.28
N ASP A 257 -3.37 26.66 -16.83
CA ASP A 257 -4.25 27.75 -16.39
C ASP A 257 -4.11 28.15 -14.89
N GLY A 258 -2.92 27.89 -14.31
CA GLY A 258 -2.65 28.21 -12.91
C GLY A 258 -3.36 27.28 -11.92
N SER A 259 -3.83 26.14 -12.34
CA SER A 259 -4.58 25.19 -11.49
C SER A 259 -3.81 24.68 -10.28
N TRP A 260 -2.47 24.76 -10.27
CA TRP A 260 -1.62 24.49 -9.10
C TRP A 260 -1.94 25.40 -7.89
N GLU A 261 -2.53 26.59 -8.12
CA GLU A 261 -2.82 27.56 -7.05
C GLU A 261 -3.86 27.04 -6.06
N TYR A 262 -4.83 26.27 -6.54
CA TYR A 262 -5.94 25.74 -5.75
C TYR A 262 -5.98 24.22 -5.67
N SER A 263 -5.38 23.49 -6.60
CA SER A 263 -5.37 22.03 -6.59
C SER A 263 -4.64 21.49 -5.37
N GLY A 264 -5.11 20.38 -4.89
CA GLY A 264 -4.53 19.63 -3.78
C GLY A 264 -4.74 18.14 -3.97
N ASN A 265 -4.86 17.39 -2.88
CA ASN A 265 -4.76 15.96 -2.87
C ASN A 265 -3.38 15.54 -3.42
N ALA A 266 -3.22 14.83 -4.51
CA ALA A 266 -1.89 14.42 -4.99
C ALA A 266 -0.92 14.22 -3.81
N ASN A 267 -1.19 13.22 -2.99
CA ASN A 267 -0.54 13.01 -1.69
C ASN A 267 0.06 11.60 -1.61
N VAL A 268 0.69 11.25 -0.51
CA VAL A 268 1.06 9.88 -0.17
C VAL A 268 0.21 9.45 1.03
N TRP A 269 -0.95 8.84 0.75
CA TRP A 269 -1.87 8.37 1.78
C TRP A 269 -1.54 6.98 2.30
N THR A 270 -0.73 6.24 1.55
CA THR A 270 -0.35 4.86 1.83
C THR A 270 1.06 4.77 2.41
N LEU A 271 1.57 3.57 2.47
CA LEU A 271 2.89 3.22 2.98
C LEU A 271 3.98 3.55 1.96
N MET A 272 5.15 3.88 2.45
CA MET A 272 6.35 4.19 1.68
C MET A 272 7.42 3.13 1.90
N SER A 273 8.49 3.16 1.11
CA SER A 273 9.66 2.31 1.30
C SER A 273 10.95 3.10 1.22
N ALA A 274 12.01 2.63 1.86
CA ALA A 274 13.32 3.27 1.84
C ALA A 274 14.44 2.27 1.56
N ASP A 275 15.46 2.76 0.87
CA ASP A 275 16.76 2.11 0.74
C ASP A 275 17.76 2.88 1.57
N GLU A 276 18.11 2.35 2.76
CA GLU A 276 19.02 3.01 3.68
C GLU A 276 20.48 3.05 3.17
N GLU A 277 20.86 2.12 2.28
CA GLU A 277 22.19 2.12 1.66
C GLU A 277 22.33 3.28 0.66
N LEU A 278 21.28 3.54 -0.14
CA LEU A 278 21.25 4.65 -1.08
C LEU A 278 20.86 5.97 -0.42
N GLY A 279 20.23 5.93 0.75
CA GLY A 279 19.61 7.08 1.39
C GLY A 279 18.38 7.59 0.62
N TYR A 280 17.62 6.72 -0.01
CA TYR A 280 16.48 7.07 -0.84
C TYR A 280 15.14 6.62 -0.24
N VAL A 281 14.12 7.46 -0.37
CA VAL A 281 12.72 7.12 -0.10
C VAL A 281 11.91 7.11 -1.38
N TYR A 282 11.01 6.11 -1.51
CA TYR A 282 10.16 5.89 -2.68
C TYR A 282 8.71 6.21 -2.29
N LEU A 283 8.14 7.21 -2.96
CA LEU A 283 6.84 7.80 -2.66
C LEU A 283 5.81 7.38 -3.72
N PRO A 284 4.79 6.59 -3.37
CA PRO A 284 3.67 6.26 -4.25
C PRO A 284 2.62 7.38 -4.19
N VAL A 285 2.75 8.37 -5.07
CA VAL A 285 1.88 9.56 -5.09
C VAL A 285 0.52 9.24 -5.71
N SER A 286 -0.53 9.79 -5.12
CA SER A 286 -1.93 9.58 -5.46
C SER A 286 -2.48 10.52 -6.53
N THR A 287 -3.74 10.29 -6.92
CA THR A 287 -4.55 11.13 -7.82
C THR A 287 -4.78 12.51 -7.23
N PRO A 288 -4.82 13.61 -8.04
CA PRO A 288 -5.20 14.92 -7.55
C PRO A 288 -6.72 15.06 -7.44
N THR A 289 -7.18 15.98 -6.62
CA THR A 289 -8.59 16.35 -6.48
C THR A 289 -9.12 17.01 -7.76
N ASN A 290 -10.25 16.75 -8.26
CA ASN A 290 -11.24 15.70 -8.07
C ASN A 290 -10.83 14.44 -8.86
N ASP A 291 -10.98 13.25 -8.29
CA ASP A 291 -10.39 12.01 -8.82
C ASP A 291 -11.03 11.50 -10.12
N TRP A 292 -12.23 11.98 -10.46
CA TRP A 292 -13.01 11.51 -11.62
C TRP A 292 -13.35 12.58 -12.65
N TYR A 293 -12.99 13.84 -12.39
CA TYR A 293 -13.16 14.98 -13.29
C TYR A 293 -12.01 15.96 -13.13
N GLY A 294 -11.27 16.17 -14.19
CA GLY A 294 -10.07 17.02 -14.23
C GLY A 294 -10.22 18.32 -15.03
N GLY A 295 -11.43 18.68 -15.50
CA GLY A 295 -11.64 19.88 -16.33
C GLY A 295 -11.27 21.20 -15.68
N HIS A 296 -11.01 21.22 -14.38
CA HIS A 296 -10.51 22.38 -13.62
C HIS A 296 -8.99 22.35 -13.42
N ARG A 297 -8.29 21.27 -13.83
CA ARG A 297 -6.84 21.07 -13.65
C ARG A 297 -6.21 20.46 -14.90
N LEU A 298 -6.38 21.09 -16.04
CA LEU A 298 -5.86 20.61 -17.32
C LEU A 298 -4.33 20.40 -17.29
N GLY A 299 -3.81 19.58 -18.20
CA GLY A 299 -2.41 19.17 -18.28
C GLY A 299 -2.17 17.81 -17.60
N ASP A 300 -0.92 17.32 -17.63
CA ASP A 300 -0.58 15.98 -17.13
C ASP A 300 -0.56 15.87 -15.60
N ASN A 301 -0.55 17.02 -14.89
CA ASN A 301 -0.63 17.13 -13.42
C ASN A 301 0.52 16.42 -12.66
N LEU A 302 1.76 16.61 -13.08
CA LEU A 302 2.92 16.07 -12.37
C LEU A 302 3.03 16.71 -10.97
N PHE A 303 3.31 16.00 -9.88
CA PHE A 303 3.72 14.59 -9.68
C PHE A 303 2.57 13.66 -9.25
N ALA A 304 1.33 13.98 -9.58
CA ALA A 304 0.23 13.05 -9.30
C ALA A 304 0.48 11.70 -9.98
N GLU A 305 -0.03 10.65 -9.36
CA GLU A 305 0.01 9.26 -9.85
C GLU A 305 1.39 8.82 -10.33
N SER A 306 2.42 9.29 -9.61
CA SER A 306 3.83 9.04 -9.90
C SER A 306 4.49 8.23 -8.80
N LEU A 307 5.47 7.40 -9.17
CA LEU A 307 6.49 6.95 -8.24
C LEU A 307 7.58 8.01 -8.20
N VAL A 308 7.79 8.63 -7.04
CA VAL A 308 8.77 9.69 -6.84
C VAL A 308 9.84 9.23 -5.86
N THR A 309 11.10 9.37 -6.23
CA THR A 309 12.24 9.05 -5.36
C THR A 309 12.89 10.32 -4.87
N LEU A 310 13.02 10.42 -3.54
CA LEU A 310 13.71 11.54 -2.90
C LEU A 310 14.94 11.04 -2.13
N ASP A 311 15.91 11.93 -1.95
CA ASP A 311 16.96 11.77 -0.95
C ASP A 311 16.35 11.93 0.44
N CYS A 312 16.57 10.97 1.33
CA CYS A 312 15.95 10.93 2.66
C CYS A 312 16.35 12.11 3.54
N ALA A 313 17.59 12.59 3.44
CA ALA A 313 18.14 13.62 4.31
C ALA A 313 17.68 15.02 3.90
N THR A 314 17.53 15.26 2.59
CA THR A 314 17.30 16.60 2.03
C THR A 314 15.91 16.80 1.46
N GLY A 315 15.19 15.70 1.11
CA GLY A 315 13.92 15.76 0.40
C GLY A 315 14.05 16.17 -1.07
N GLU A 316 15.27 16.27 -1.59
CA GLU A 316 15.52 16.57 -3.01
C GLU A 316 15.12 15.39 -3.89
N ARG A 317 14.42 15.70 -5.01
CA ARG A 317 13.97 14.67 -5.94
C ARG A 317 15.15 14.10 -6.75
N VAL A 318 15.33 12.79 -6.65
CA VAL A 318 16.35 12.04 -7.42
C VAL A 318 15.81 11.72 -8.81
N TRP A 319 14.67 11.02 -8.87
CA TRP A 319 13.97 10.69 -10.11
C TRP A 319 12.47 10.51 -9.87
N HIS A 320 11.70 10.36 -10.93
CA HIS A 320 10.27 10.01 -10.87
C HIS A 320 9.83 9.35 -12.16
N PHE A 321 8.71 8.65 -12.09
CA PHE A 321 7.96 8.16 -13.25
C PHE A 321 6.46 8.36 -13.01
N GLN A 322 5.77 9.01 -13.94
CA GLN A 322 4.31 9.19 -13.87
C GLN A 322 3.62 8.00 -14.52
N MET A 323 2.79 7.29 -13.76
CA MET A 323 2.12 6.05 -14.17
C MET A 323 0.73 6.30 -14.76
N VAL A 324 0.15 7.48 -14.53
CA VAL A 324 -1.11 7.93 -15.14
C VAL A 324 -1.00 9.43 -15.44
N HIS A 325 -1.19 9.81 -16.69
CA HIS A 325 -1.28 11.19 -17.13
C HIS A 325 -2.71 11.69 -16.94
N HIS A 326 -2.88 12.87 -16.32
CA HIS A 326 -4.19 13.49 -16.13
C HIS A 326 -5.23 12.53 -15.57
N GLY A 327 -4.98 11.99 -14.37
CA GLY A 327 -5.80 10.92 -13.77
C GLY A 327 -7.28 11.28 -13.62
N LEU A 328 -8.16 10.37 -14.05
CA LEU A 328 -9.62 10.51 -14.02
C LEU A 328 -10.31 9.24 -13.47
N TRP A 329 -9.53 8.33 -12.88
CA TRP A 329 -10.02 6.99 -12.53
C TRP A 329 -9.78 6.62 -11.07
N ASP A 330 -9.20 7.54 -10.28
CA ASP A 330 -8.74 7.23 -8.92
C ASP A 330 -7.75 6.05 -8.94
N TYR A 331 -6.79 6.11 -9.89
CA TYR A 331 -5.76 5.10 -10.06
C TYR A 331 -4.47 5.46 -9.31
N ASP A 332 -4.63 5.80 -8.03
CA ASP A 332 -3.51 6.00 -7.12
C ASP A 332 -2.47 4.91 -7.21
N ASN A 333 -1.22 5.23 -6.88
CA ASN A 333 -0.24 4.24 -6.50
C ASN A 333 -0.55 3.78 -5.06
N PRO A 334 -1.18 2.60 -4.86
CA PRO A 334 -1.89 2.36 -3.61
C PRO A 334 -1.04 1.73 -2.52
N ALA A 335 0.12 1.15 -2.87
CA ALA A 335 0.91 0.28 -2.00
C ALA A 335 2.33 0.80 -1.83
N ALA A 336 2.99 0.38 -0.73
CA ALA A 336 4.42 0.58 -0.58
C ALA A 336 5.17 0.00 -1.79
N PRO A 337 6.06 0.76 -2.45
CA PRO A 337 6.98 0.22 -3.44
C PRO A 337 7.85 -0.88 -2.82
N ILE A 338 8.03 -1.99 -3.51
CA ILE A 338 8.80 -3.14 -2.98
C ILE A 338 10.22 -3.08 -3.53
N LEU A 339 11.20 -3.18 -2.64
CA LEU A 339 12.61 -3.17 -3.03
C LEU A 339 13.18 -4.58 -3.03
N VAL A 340 13.82 -4.96 -4.14
CA VAL A 340 14.44 -6.27 -4.31
C VAL A 340 15.58 -6.20 -5.31
N ASP A 341 16.61 -7.00 -5.12
CA ASP A 341 17.69 -7.14 -6.09
C ASP A 341 17.35 -8.31 -7.03
N ILE A 342 17.36 -8.05 -8.35
CA ILE A 342 16.99 -9.01 -9.39
C ILE A 342 18.12 -9.17 -10.41
N THR A 343 18.00 -10.20 -11.27
CA THR A 343 18.97 -10.40 -12.37
C THR A 343 18.22 -10.60 -13.66
N VAL A 344 18.26 -9.62 -14.57
CA VAL A 344 17.60 -9.66 -15.87
C VAL A 344 18.66 -9.71 -16.98
N ASP A 345 18.58 -10.70 -17.85
CA ASP A 345 19.57 -10.93 -18.93
C ASP A 345 21.03 -10.97 -18.43
N GLY A 346 21.24 -11.57 -17.25
CA GLY A 346 22.54 -11.68 -16.60
C GLY A 346 23.07 -10.39 -15.97
N ARG A 347 22.28 -9.31 -15.94
CA ARG A 347 22.63 -8.03 -15.30
C ARG A 347 21.98 -7.94 -13.93
N PRO A 348 22.75 -7.73 -12.86
CA PRO A 348 22.18 -7.44 -11.55
C PRO A 348 21.59 -6.02 -11.54
N ILE A 349 20.37 -5.89 -11.01
CA ILE A 349 19.62 -4.64 -10.92
C ILE A 349 19.11 -4.49 -9.50
N LYS A 350 19.36 -3.36 -8.88
CA LYS A 350 18.67 -2.94 -7.66
C LYS A 350 17.29 -2.45 -8.08
N ALA A 351 16.24 -3.28 -7.95
CA ALA A 351 14.92 -2.96 -8.47
C ALA A 351 14.00 -2.34 -7.40
N VAL A 352 13.09 -1.47 -7.86
CA VAL A 352 11.88 -1.09 -7.16
C VAL A 352 10.68 -1.53 -7.99
N VAL A 353 9.73 -2.20 -7.32
CA VAL A 353 8.54 -2.81 -7.93
C VAL A 353 7.30 -2.11 -7.39
N GLN A 354 6.47 -1.54 -8.28
CA GLN A 354 5.20 -0.92 -7.92
C GLN A 354 4.04 -1.69 -8.52
N VAL A 355 3.26 -2.36 -7.65
CA VAL A 355 1.94 -2.90 -8.03
C VAL A 355 0.91 -1.80 -7.97
N THR A 356 -0.03 -1.77 -8.92
CA THR A 356 -0.93 -0.62 -9.11
C THR A 356 -2.40 -1.02 -9.10
N LYS A 357 -3.28 -0.02 -8.91
CA LYS A 357 -4.74 -0.18 -9.03
C LYS A 357 -5.15 -0.68 -10.42
N GLN A 358 -4.41 -0.27 -11.46
CA GLN A 358 -4.65 -0.69 -12.86
C GLN A 358 -4.38 -2.17 -13.11
N GLY A 359 -3.74 -2.88 -12.15
CA GLY A 359 -3.35 -4.26 -12.31
C GLY A 359 -2.00 -4.45 -13.01
N PHE A 360 -1.18 -3.41 -13.08
CA PHE A 360 0.19 -3.47 -13.58
C PHE A 360 1.21 -3.70 -12.48
N THR A 361 2.34 -4.29 -12.88
CA THR A 361 3.58 -4.36 -12.11
C THR A 361 4.62 -3.53 -12.85
N TYR A 362 4.91 -2.32 -12.38
CA TYR A 362 6.02 -1.52 -12.89
C TYR A 362 7.31 -1.90 -12.17
N VAL A 363 8.39 -2.05 -12.91
CA VAL A 363 9.72 -2.40 -12.36
C VAL A 363 10.77 -1.44 -12.90
N PHE A 364 11.46 -0.76 -11.99
CA PHE A 364 12.51 0.20 -12.32
C PHE A 364 13.83 -0.17 -11.62
N ASP A 365 14.94 0.22 -12.22
CA ASP A 365 16.19 0.35 -11.48
C ASP A 365 15.99 1.45 -10.42
N ARG A 366 16.08 1.08 -9.12
CA ARG A 366 15.75 2.00 -8.03
C ARG A 366 16.77 3.11 -7.81
N VAL A 367 17.96 2.98 -8.42
CA VAL A 367 19.01 4.02 -8.38
C VAL A 367 18.74 5.11 -9.41
N THR A 368 18.34 4.72 -10.64
CA THR A 368 18.26 5.62 -11.79
C THR A 368 16.84 5.99 -12.21
N GLY A 369 15.86 5.16 -11.87
CA GLY A 369 14.48 5.28 -12.36
C GLY A 369 14.25 4.73 -13.76
N GLU A 370 15.28 4.11 -14.38
CA GLU A 370 15.15 3.50 -15.70
C GLU A 370 14.24 2.27 -15.62
N PRO A 371 13.26 2.12 -16.53
CA PRO A 371 12.42 0.92 -16.56
C PRO A 371 13.24 -0.33 -16.89
N VAL A 372 12.99 -1.42 -16.16
CA VAL A 372 13.65 -2.72 -16.44
C VAL A 372 13.17 -3.30 -17.76
N TRP A 373 11.88 -3.22 -18.03
CA TRP A 373 11.27 -3.55 -19.33
C TRP A 373 10.65 -2.31 -19.95
N PRO A 374 10.57 -2.22 -21.30
CA PRO A 374 10.03 -1.05 -21.96
C PRO A 374 8.62 -0.70 -21.48
N ILE A 375 8.37 0.59 -21.27
CA ILE A 375 7.05 1.17 -21.06
C ILE A 375 6.71 1.96 -22.32
N VAL A 376 5.51 1.73 -22.87
CA VAL A 376 5.09 2.34 -24.13
C VAL A 376 3.86 3.21 -23.93
N GLU A 377 3.85 4.37 -24.59
CA GLU A 377 2.69 5.23 -24.64
C GLU A 377 1.67 4.69 -25.65
N LEU A 378 0.50 4.30 -25.15
CA LEU A 378 -0.60 3.81 -26.00
C LEU A 378 -1.77 4.81 -25.97
N ALA A 379 -2.37 5.00 -27.17
CA ALA A 379 -3.55 5.84 -27.30
C ALA A 379 -4.74 5.29 -26.49
N VAL A 380 -5.44 6.17 -25.79
CA VAL A 380 -6.60 5.86 -24.96
C VAL A 380 -7.83 6.65 -25.43
N PRO A 381 -9.07 6.21 -25.06
CA PRO A 381 -10.28 6.91 -25.45
C PRO A 381 -10.33 8.34 -24.91
N PRO A 382 -10.76 9.33 -25.72
CA PRO A 382 -10.94 10.70 -25.26
C PRO A 382 -12.14 10.82 -24.31
N SER A 383 -12.11 11.80 -23.42
CA SER A 383 -13.31 12.17 -22.64
C SER A 383 -14.32 12.92 -23.51
N LEU A 384 -15.60 12.60 -23.30
CA LEU A 384 -16.74 13.33 -23.90
C LEU A 384 -17.40 14.28 -22.91
N VAL A 385 -16.87 14.41 -21.71
CA VAL A 385 -17.43 15.30 -20.66
C VAL A 385 -17.06 16.74 -20.97
N PRO A 386 -18.02 17.67 -20.97
CA PRO A 386 -17.73 19.08 -21.23
C PRO A 386 -16.67 19.66 -20.29
N GLY A 387 -15.68 20.34 -20.87
CA GLY A 387 -14.57 20.96 -20.14
C GLY A 387 -13.45 19.98 -19.74
N GLU A 388 -13.62 18.67 -19.89
CA GLU A 388 -12.59 17.66 -19.65
C GLU A 388 -11.71 17.46 -20.87
N ARG A 389 -10.39 17.32 -20.64
CA ARG A 389 -9.42 16.97 -21.68
C ARG A 389 -8.49 15.87 -21.16
N ALA A 390 -8.94 14.63 -21.30
CA ALA A 390 -8.12 13.47 -20.97
C ALA A 390 -6.80 13.45 -21.75
N SER A 391 -5.73 12.93 -21.15
CA SER A 391 -4.48 12.69 -21.90
C SER A 391 -4.74 11.77 -23.09
N PRO A 392 -4.15 12.03 -24.26
CA PRO A 392 -4.36 11.21 -25.47
C PRO A 392 -3.69 9.84 -25.37
N THR A 393 -2.69 9.68 -24.52
CA THR A 393 -1.95 8.44 -24.29
C THR A 393 -1.79 8.17 -22.81
N GLN A 394 -1.49 6.91 -22.48
CA GLN A 394 -1.13 6.46 -21.13
C GLN A 394 0.05 5.49 -21.21
N PRO A 395 0.91 5.42 -20.17
CA PRO A 395 2.04 4.51 -20.14
C PRO A 395 1.63 3.08 -19.79
N PHE A 396 1.99 2.13 -20.65
CA PHE A 396 1.74 0.70 -20.47
C PHE A 396 3.08 -0.03 -20.35
N PRO A 397 3.36 -0.70 -19.21
CA PRO A 397 4.50 -1.59 -19.14
C PRO A 397 4.27 -2.79 -20.08
N THR A 398 5.30 -3.11 -20.87
CA THR A 398 5.22 -4.26 -21.79
C THR A 398 5.41 -5.58 -21.08
N TRP A 399 6.07 -5.55 -19.91
CA TRP A 399 6.37 -6.71 -19.06
C TRP A 399 6.59 -6.27 -17.61
N PRO A 400 6.22 -7.06 -16.58
CA PRO A 400 5.36 -8.25 -16.61
C PRO A 400 3.96 -7.98 -17.18
N LEU A 401 3.28 -9.03 -17.65
CA LEU A 401 1.89 -8.91 -18.07
C LEU A 401 0.99 -8.46 -16.90
N PRO A 402 -0.16 -7.81 -17.17
CA PRO A 402 -1.09 -7.42 -16.11
C PRO A 402 -1.54 -8.60 -15.26
N PHE A 403 -1.52 -8.46 -13.94
CA PHE A 403 -2.00 -9.48 -12.99
C PHE A 403 -3.51 -9.44 -12.78
N GLU A 404 -4.20 -8.42 -13.33
CA GLU A 404 -5.66 -8.27 -13.25
C GLU A 404 -6.23 -7.92 -14.61
N ARG A 405 -7.55 -8.12 -14.78
CA ARG A 405 -8.30 -7.76 -16.00
C ARG A 405 -8.33 -6.26 -16.19
N GLN A 406 -8.16 -5.81 -17.43
CA GLN A 406 -8.10 -4.41 -17.79
C GLN A 406 -9.10 -4.08 -18.89
N GLY A 407 -10.05 -3.18 -18.57
CA GLY A 407 -11.18 -2.89 -19.42
C GLY A 407 -12.21 -4.02 -19.41
N ILE A 408 -13.31 -3.82 -20.14
CA ILE A 408 -14.39 -4.77 -20.22
C ILE A 408 -14.92 -4.88 -21.65
N THR A 409 -15.16 -6.11 -22.06
CA THR A 409 -15.80 -6.47 -23.33
C THR A 409 -16.92 -7.46 -23.07
N VAL A 410 -17.74 -7.74 -24.07
CA VAL A 410 -18.79 -8.79 -24.00
C VAL A 410 -18.18 -10.17 -23.65
N ASN A 411 -16.91 -10.42 -23.97
CA ASN A 411 -16.25 -11.68 -23.70
C ASN A 411 -15.84 -11.86 -22.22
N ASP A 412 -15.78 -10.77 -21.46
CA ASP A 412 -15.46 -10.78 -20.04
C ASP A 412 -16.66 -11.06 -19.14
N LEU A 413 -17.89 -11.02 -19.70
CA LEU A 413 -19.12 -11.27 -18.97
C LEU A 413 -19.25 -12.72 -18.54
N ILE A 414 -19.92 -12.97 -17.39
CA ILE A 414 -20.22 -14.34 -16.94
C ILE A 414 -20.96 -15.12 -18.00
N ASP A 415 -20.65 -16.41 -18.09
CA ASP A 415 -21.20 -17.34 -19.07
C ASP A 415 -21.44 -18.73 -18.47
N PHE A 416 -21.78 -18.78 -17.18
CA PHE A 416 -22.10 -20.03 -16.48
C PHE A 416 -23.27 -20.78 -17.15
N THR A 417 -24.25 -20.03 -17.66
CA THR A 417 -25.31 -20.56 -18.55
C THR A 417 -25.62 -19.56 -19.67
N PRO A 418 -26.22 -20.00 -20.79
CA PRO A 418 -26.65 -19.11 -21.86
C PRO A 418 -27.59 -17.99 -21.39
N GLU A 419 -28.50 -18.28 -20.44
CA GLU A 419 -29.46 -17.32 -19.89
C GLU A 419 -28.73 -16.25 -19.08
N LEU A 420 -27.84 -16.64 -18.16
CA LEU A 420 -27.06 -15.69 -17.36
C LEU A 420 -26.18 -14.79 -18.25
N ARG A 421 -25.62 -15.36 -19.32
CA ARG A 421 -24.86 -14.57 -20.29
C ARG A 421 -25.74 -13.55 -21.02
N ALA A 422 -26.94 -13.93 -21.44
CA ALA A 422 -27.86 -13.02 -22.12
C ALA A 422 -28.29 -11.87 -21.19
N GLU A 423 -28.65 -12.16 -19.95
CA GLU A 423 -28.96 -11.15 -18.94
C GLU A 423 -27.75 -10.22 -18.66
N ALA A 424 -26.51 -10.76 -18.63
CA ALA A 424 -25.30 -9.96 -18.44
C ALA A 424 -25.06 -8.99 -19.61
N ILE A 425 -25.32 -9.40 -20.85
CA ILE A 425 -25.21 -8.55 -22.04
C ILE A 425 -26.24 -7.42 -21.99
N GLU A 426 -27.46 -7.71 -21.58
CA GLU A 426 -28.52 -6.69 -21.41
C GLU A 426 -28.11 -5.65 -20.36
N ILE A 427 -27.63 -6.09 -19.20
CA ILE A 427 -27.14 -5.19 -18.14
C ILE A 427 -25.99 -4.31 -18.63
N LEU A 428 -25.02 -4.88 -19.37
CA LEU A 428 -23.88 -4.14 -19.91
C LEU A 428 -24.33 -3.00 -20.83
N GLY A 429 -25.42 -3.18 -21.60
CA GLY A 429 -25.96 -2.21 -22.55
C GLY A 429 -26.39 -0.88 -21.93
N GLY A 430 -26.65 -0.83 -20.62
CA GLY A 430 -27.02 0.39 -19.89
C GLY A 430 -25.82 1.30 -19.51
N TYR A 431 -24.59 0.93 -19.89
CA TYR A 431 -23.39 1.63 -19.46
C TYR A 431 -22.43 1.88 -20.63
N VAL A 432 -21.59 2.90 -20.46
CA VAL A 432 -20.36 3.03 -21.26
C VAL A 432 -19.37 1.99 -20.77
N PHE A 433 -18.75 1.27 -21.68
CA PHE A 433 -17.68 0.29 -21.39
C PHE A 433 -16.66 0.27 -22.52
N GLY A 434 -15.46 -0.24 -22.23
CA GLY A 434 -14.39 -0.28 -23.22
C GLY A 434 -13.06 -0.73 -22.64
N PRO A 435 -11.94 -0.42 -23.32
CA PRO A 435 -10.60 -0.71 -22.81
C PRO A 435 -10.34 0.05 -21.49
N MET A 436 -9.28 -0.35 -20.79
CA MET A 436 -8.79 0.40 -19.65
C MET A 436 -8.55 1.88 -20.04
N PHE A 437 -8.72 2.79 -19.09
CA PHE A 437 -8.70 4.23 -19.32
C PHE A 437 -9.86 4.78 -20.19
N THR A 438 -10.97 4.04 -20.35
CA THR A 438 -12.22 4.64 -20.81
C THR A 438 -12.68 5.66 -19.76
N PRO A 439 -12.80 6.98 -20.11
CA PRO A 439 -13.10 8.01 -19.14
C PRO A 439 -14.50 7.88 -18.52
N PRO A 440 -14.71 8.41 -17.31
CA PRO A 440 -16.05 8.56 -16.74
C PRO A 440 -16.99 9.32 -17.67
N SER A 441 -18.29 9.00 -17.64
CA SER A 441 -19.33 9.66 -18.42
C SER A 441 -20.36 10.35 -17.52
N VAL A 442 -21.00 11.39 -18.06
CA VAL A 442 -22.13 12.04 -17.38
C VAL A 442 -23.33 11.09 -17.42
N ARG A 443 -23.92 10.85 -16.26
CA ARG A 443 -25.15 10.05 -16.17
C ARG A 443 -26.32 10.80 -16.80
N SER A 444 -27.08 10.13 -17.64
CA SER A 444 -28.36 10.64 -18.16
C SER A 444 -29.46 10.54 -17.11
N ASP A 445 -30.42 11.48 -17.18
CA ASP A 445 -31.67 11.39 -16.43
C ASP A 445 -32.64 10.39 -17.09
N ASP A 446 -32.42 10.05 -18.37
CA ASP A 446 -33.17 9.02 -19.08
C ASP A 446 -32.61 7.64 -18.72
N PRO A 447 -33.41 6.75 -18.13
CA PRO A 447 -32.98 5.41 -17.74
C PRO A 447 -32.59 4.52 -18.94
N ASP A 448 -33.04 4.84 -20.15
CA ASP A 448 -32.71 4.10 -21.37
C ASP A 448 -31.39 4.56 -21.99
N GLU A 449 -30.77 5.62 -21.46
CA GLU A 449 -29.45 6.11 -21.84
C GLU A 449 -28.38 5.70 -20.80
N THR A 450 -27.14 6.14 -21.02
CA THR A 450 -26.02 5.73 -20.15
C THR A 450 -26.19 6.11 -18.68
N GLN A 451 -25.98 5.13 -17.81
CA GLN A 451 -25.99 5.28 -16.36
C GLN A 451 -24.60 5.50 -15.76
N GLY A 452 -23.58 5.71 -16.59
CA GLY A 452 -22.18 5.91 -16.24
C GLY A 452 -21.26 4.98 -17.01
N THR A 453 -19.96 5.01 -16.67
CA THR A 453 -18.94 4.17 -17.27
C THR A 453 -18.57 3.03 -16.33
N ILE A 454 -18.50 1.80 -16.83
CA ILE A 454 -17.95 0.66 -16.08
C ILE A 454 -16.43 0.73 -16.15
N GLN A 455 -15.81 0.92 -15.00
CA GLN A 455 -14.36 0.92 -14.80
C GLN A 455 -13.89 -0.45 -14.33
N LEU A 456 -12.89 -1.04 -14.99
CA LEU A 456 -12.25 -2.31 -14.61
C LEU A 456 -10.75 -2.26 -14.95
N PRO A 457 -9.84 -2.39 -13.94
CA PRO A 457 -10.17 -2.43 -12.51
C PRO A 457 -10.95 -1.18 -12.08
N GLY A 458 -11.81 -1.30 -11.06
CA GLY A 458 -12.47 -0.15 -10.46
C GLY A 458 -11.51 0.63 -9.53
N TRP A 459 -11.95 1.75 -8.95
CA TRP A 459 -11.11 2.56 -8.04
C TRP A 459 -10.65 1.81 -6.78
N VAL A 460 -11.30 0.70 -6.41
CA VAL A 460 -10.83 -0.19 -5.34
C VAL A 460 -9.53 -0.90 -5.70
N GLY A 461 -9.14 -0.84 -6.98
CA GLY A 461 -7.90 -1.38 -7.52
C GLY A 461 -7.94 -2.88 -7.78
N GLY A 462 -7.10 -3.34 -8.72
CA GLY A 462 -6.69 -4.73 -8.82
C GLY A 462 -5.83 -5.11 -7.63
N ALA A 463 -4.82 -4.29 -7.29
CA ALA A 463 -4.13 -4.27 -6.01
C ALA A 463 -4.48 -3.00 -5.22
N ASP A 464 -4.28 -3.01 -3.91
CA ASP A 464 -4.55 -1.89 -3.01
C ASP A 464 -3.42 -1.74 -1.96
N TRP A 465 -3.60 -0.93 -0.90
CA TRP A 465 -2.57 -0.59 0.10
C TRP A 465 -1.93 -1.80 0.79
N ASN A 466 -2.62 -2.92 0.86
CA ASN A 466 -2.08 -4.19 1.35
C ASN A 466 -0.95 -4.73 0.46
N GLY A 467 -0.86 -4.32 -0.81
CA GLY A 467 0.26 -4.56 -1.72
C GLY A 467 0.53 -6.02 -2.00
N ALA A 468 1.76 -6.31 -2.43
CA ALA A 468 2.29 -7.63 -2.70
C ALA A 468 3.38 -8.00 -1.68
N ALA A 469 3.93 -9.20 -1.80
CA ALA A 469 5.15 -9.63 -1.09
C ALA A 469 6.15 -10.21 -2.09
N VAL A 470 7.45 -10.05 -1.81
CA VAL A 470 8.52 -10.61 -2.64
C VAL A 470 9.41 -11.52 -1.81
N ASP A 471 9.76 -12.65 -2.37
CA ASP A 471 10.82 -13.50 -1.83
C ASP A 471 12.18 -13.02 -2.38
N PRO A 472 13.04 -12.42 -1.55
CA PRO A 472 14.33 -11.91 -2.00
C PRO A 472 15.35 -13.01 -2.33
N GLU A 473 15.10 -14.27 -1.95
CA GLU A 473 15.96 -15.40 -2.26
C GLU A 473 15.70 -15.96 -3.66
N THR A 474 14.43 -15.95 -4.09
CA THR A 474 14.00 -16.48 -5.40
C THR A 474 13.62 -15.38 -6.39
N GLN A 475 13.45 -14.14 -5.94
CA GLN A 475 12.98 -12.97 -6.69
C GLN A 475 11.56 -13.15 -7.28
N ILE A 476 10.73 -13.96 -6.62
CA ILE A 476 9.32 -14.16 -7.00
C ILE A 476 8.44 -13.21 -6.22
N LEU A 477 7.60 -12.47 -6.95
CA LEU A 477 6.59 -11.55 -6.42
C LEU A 477 5.24 -12.25 -6.37
N TYR A 478 4.54 -12.14 -5.23
CA TYR A 478 3.20 -12.71 -5.00
C TYR A 478 2.19 -11.58 -4.83
N VAL A 479 1.29 -11.45 -5.80
CA VAL A 479 0.33 -10.34 -5.88
C VAL A 479 -1.09 -10.85 -5.65
N PRO A 480 -1.72 -10.55 -4.49
CA PRO A 480 -3.16 -10.74 -4.35
C PRO A 480 -3.88 -9.66 -5.14
N SER A 481 -4.93 -10.04 -5.88
CA SER A 481 -5.73 -9.09 -6.65
C SER A 481 -7.23 -9.38 -6.59
N VAL A 482 -8.02 -8.37 -6.93
CA VAL A 482 -9.48 -8.43 -6.94
C VAL A 482 -10.08 -7.92 -8.24
N THR A 483 -10.97 -8.72 -8.83
CA THR A 483 -11.80 -8.32 -9.97
C THR A 483 -13.09 -7.68 -9.46
N ALA A 484 -13.13 -6.36 -9.40
CA ALA A 484 -14.28 -5.60 -8.89
C ALA A 484 -14.62 -4.44 -9.84
N PRO A 485 -15.45 -4.67 -10.89
CA PRO A 485 -15.91 -3.60 -11.75
C PRO A 485 -16.81 -2.65 -10.99
N ILE A 486 -16.68 -1.34 -11.25
CA ILE A 486 -17.42 -0.28 -10.58
C ILE A 486 -17.98 0.68 -11.62
N VAL A 487 -19.21 1.20 -11.38
CA VAL A 487 -19.78 2.28 -12.19
C VAL A 487 -19.29 3.62 -11.65
N VAL A 488 -18.64 4.38 -12.51
CA VAL A 488 -18.36 5.81 -12.28
C VAL A 488 -19.30 6.64 -13.14
N ALA A 489 -20.14 7.42 -12.47
CA ALA A 489 -21.10 8.32 -13.11
C ALA A 489 -20.83 9.75 -12.64
N LEU A 490 -20.64 10.67 -13.56
CA LEU A 490 -20.55 12.09 -13.26
C LEU A 490 -21.93 12.73 -13.24
N VAL A 491 -22.12 13.68 -12.34
CA VAL A 491 -23.33 14.49 -12.23
C VAL A 491 -22.94 15.96 -12.05
N ALA A 492 -23.76 16.87 -12.57
CA ALA A 492 -23.62 18.29 -12.25
C ALA A 492 -24.06 18.50 -10.79
N PRO A 493 -23.21 19.07 -9.93
CA PRO A 493 -23.58 19.35 -8.55
C PRO A 493 -24.50 20.57 -8.46
N ASP A 494 -25.13 20.77 -7.29
CA ASP A 494 -25.77 22.03 -6.94
C ASP A 494 -24.71 23.15 -6.92
N PRO A 495 -24.85 24.23 -7.71
CA PRO A 495 -23.87 25.33 -7.76
C PRO A 495 -23.65 26.02 -6.41
N ASP A 496 -24.63 26.00 -5.51
CA ASP A 496 -24.48 26.58 -4.17
C ASP A 496 -23.64 25.66 -3.25
N ALA A 497 -23.61 24.37 -3.54
CA ALA A 497 -22.88 23.38 -2.75
C ALA A 497 -21.46 23.12 -3.28
N SER A 498 -21.20 23.29 -4.59
CA SER A 498 -19.93 22.96 -5.22
C SER A 498 -19.59 23.94 -6.34
N ASP A 499 -18.29 24.21 -6.51
CA ASP A 499 -17.74 25.01 -7.61
C ASP A 499 -17.14 24.16 -8.75
N PHE A 500 -17.29 22.83 -8.67
CA PHE A 500 -16.97 21.93 -9.78
C PHE A 500 -18.09 21.92 -10.82
N ASN A 501 -17.74 21.77 -12.09
CA ASN A 501 -18.73 21.53 -13.16
C ASN A 501 -19.36 20.14 -13.03
N TYR A 502 -18.54 19.16 -12.63
CA TYR A 502 -18.98 17.77 -12.42
C TYR A 502 -18.33 17.18 -11.18
N VAL A 503 -19.09 16.34 -10.50
CA VAL A 503 -18.61 15.52 -9.37
C VAL A 503 -19.07 14.08 -9.57
N ARG A 504 -18.42 13.15 -8.86
CA ARG A 504 -18.90 11.77 -8.84
C ARG A 504 -20.29 11.70 -8.21
N GLY A 505 -21.23 11.10 -8.91
CA GLY A 505 -22.51 10.69 -8.34
C GLY A 505 -22.34 9.59 -7.29
N ALA A 506 -23.45 9.21 -6.65
CA ALA A 506 -23.42 8.11 -5.68
C ALA A 506 -22.79 6.85 -6.29
N PRO A 507 -21.78 6.24 -5.61
CA PRO A 507 -21.13 5.05 -6.13
C PRO A 507 -22.13 3.89 -6.25
N ARG A 508 -21.99 3.14 -7.34
CA ARG A 508 -22.82 1.96 -7.59
C ARG A 508 -21.91 0.78 -7.95
N SER A 509 -22.10 -0.35 -7.27
CA SER A 509 -21.56 -1.61 -7.78
C SER A 509 -22.33 -2.03 -9.02
N VAL A 510 -21.62 -2.54 -10.02
CA VAL A 510 -22.28 -3.23 -11.13
C VAL A 510 -22.81 -4.55 -10.61
N GLN A 511 -24.14 -4.66 -10.48
CA GLN A 511 -24.75 -5.96 -10.18
C GLN A 511 -24.97 -6.70 -11.50
N GLY A 512 -24.45 -7.91 -11.58
CA GLY A 512 -24.72 -8.81 -12.69
C GLY A 512 -26.06 -9.52 -12.53
N PRO A 513 -26.34 -10.50 -13.40
CA PRO A 513 -27.59 -11.24 -13.42
C PRO A 513 -27.91 -11.89 -12.07
N ARG A 514 -29.13 -11.73 -11.60
CA ARG A 514 -29.64 -12.43 -10.39
C ARG A 514 -28.79 -12.20 -9.13
N GLY A 515 -28.05 -11.09 -9.05
CA GLY A 515 -27.15 -10.77 -7.93
C GLY A 515 -25.74 -11.35 -8.03
N LEU A 516 -25.41 -12.08 -9.09
CA LEU A 516 -24.05 -12.53 -9.41
C LEU A 516 -23.16 -11.35 -9.82
N PRO A 517 -21.84 -11.48 -9.82
CA PRO A 517 -20.94 -10.53 -10.48
C PRO A 517 -21.22 -10.45 -11.98
N LEU A 518 -20.98 -9.29 -12.59
CA LEU A 518 -21.16 -9.11 -14.03
C LEU A 518 -20.07 -9.82 -14.85
N VAL A 519 -18.85 -9.89 -14.33
CA VAL A 519 -17.70 -10.42 -15.05
C VAL A 519 -17.29 -11.80 -14.55
N LYS A 520 -16.61 -12.57 -15.40
CA LYS A 520 -16.11 -13.92 -15.11
C LYS A 520 -15.18 -13.98 -13.90
N PRO A 521 -15.19 -15.09 -13.14
CA PRO A 521 -14.19 -15.36 -12.12
C PRO A 521 -12.79 -15.65 -12.74
N PRO A 522 -11.70 -15.76 -11.92
CA PRO A 522 -11.70 -15.65 -10.47
C PRO A 522 -11.86 -14.18 -10.03
N TRP A 523 -12.65 -13.94 -8.95
CA TRP A 523 -12.89 -12.58 -8.45
C TRP A 523 -11.86 -12.16 -7.39
N GLY A 524 -11.26 -13.10 -6.69
CA GLY A 524 -10.07 -12.93 -5.86
C GLY A 524 -9.03 -13.94 -6.30
N ARG A 525 -7.78 -13.51 -6.46
CA ARG A 525 -6.70 -14.37 -6.94
C ARG A 525 -5.35 -14.00 -6.35
N ILE A 526 -4.40 -14.91 -6.52
CA ILE A 526 -2.99 -14.68 -6.23
C ILE A 526 -2.21 -15.00 -7.51
N THR A 527 -1.33 -14.10 -7.92
CA THR A 527 -0.44 -14.28 -9.07
C THR A 527 1.01 -14.29 -8.59
N ALA A 528 1.78 -15.31 -8.96
CA ALA A 528 3.23 -15.35 -8.75
C ALA A 528 3.94 -14.91 -10.03
N ILE A 529 4.88 -13.97 -9.89
CA ILE A 529 5.62 -13.34 -11.00
C ILE A 529 7.12 -13.49 -10.72
N ASP A 530 7.85 -14.11 -11.63
CA ASP A 530 9.31 -14.13 -11.59
C ASP A 530 9.85 -12.76 -12.05
N LEU A 531 10.48 -12.02 -11.15
CA LEU A 531 11.03 -10.69 -11.46
C LEU A 531 12.35 -10.73 -12.24
N ASN A 532 12.95 -11.89 -12.46
CA ASN A 532 14.12 -12.03 -13.33
C ASN A 532 13.73 -12.15 -14.80
N THR A 533 12.54 -12.69 -15.08
CA THR A 533 12.02 -12.87 -16.45
C THR A 533 10.79 -12.02 -16.75
N GLY A 534 10.05 -11.63 -15.71
CA GLY A 534 8.75 -10.96 -15.80
C GLY A 534 7.59 -11.92 -16.10
N ASP A 535 7.81 -13.23 -16.13
CA ASP A 535 6.79 -14.22 -16.44
C ASP A 535 5.88 -14.48 -15.24
N HIS A 536 4.59 -14.72 -15.52
CA HIS A 536 3.67 -15.31 -14.54
C HIS A 536 3.97 -16.79 -14.40
N LEU A 537 4.37 -17.24 -13.21
CA LEU A 537 4.64 -18.64 -12.93
C LEU A 537 3.34 -19.42 -12.73
N TRP A 538 2.42 -18.85 -11.93
CA TRP A 538 1.10 -19.40 -11.69
C TRP A 538 0.12 -18.31 -11.26
N MET A 539 -1.17 -18.63 -11.39
CA MET A 539 -2.30 -17.83 -10.90
C MET A 539 -3.37 -18.75 -10.35
N VAL A 540 -3.76 -18.54 -9.09
CA VAL A 540 -4.77 -19.38 -8.43
C VAL A 540 -5.88 -18.50 -7.82
N PRO A 541 -7.13 -19.01 -7.78
CA PRO A 541 -8.21 -18.35 -7.02
C PRO A 541 -7.90 -18.34 -5.52
N ASN A 542 -8.08 -17.20 -4.86
CA ASN A 542 -8.03 -17.10 -3.40
C ASN A 542 -9.45 -17.31 -2.83
N GLY A 543 -9.75 -18.49 -2.36
CA GLY A 543 -11.05 -18.85 -1.78
C GLY A 543 -12.06 -19.44 -2.77
N GLU A 544 -13.16 -19.94 -2.21
CA GLU A 544 -14.21 -20.64 -2.97
C GLU A 544 -15.08 -19.69 -3.80
N GLY A 545 -15.24 -18.44 -3.37
CA GLY A 545 -16.20 -17.51 -3.93
C GLY A 545 -17.65 -17.90 -3.62
N ILE A 546 -18.57 -17.47 -4.45
CA ILE A 546 -20.03 -17.69 -4.25
C ILE A 546 -20.56 -18.92 -4.99
N ARG A 547 -19.84 -20.05 -4.94
CA ARG A 547 -20.27 -21.30 -5.60
C ARG A 547 -21.65 -21.79 -5.16
N ASP A 548 -22.03 -21.48 -3.92
CA ASP A 548 -23.33 -21.88 -3.34
C ASP A 548 -24.48 -20.94 -3.71
N HIS A 549 -24.24 -19.95 -4.56
CA HIS A 549 -25.30 -19.02 -5.00
C HIS A 549 -26.44 -19.78 -5.72
N GLU A 550 -27.71 -19.43 -5.42
CA GLU A 550 -28.88 -20.14 -5.94
C GLU A 550 -28.90 -20.26 -7.47
N ALA A 551 -28.45 -19.21 -8.18
CA ALA A 551 -28.39 -19.19 -9.64
C ALA A 551 -27.30 -20.11 -10.23
N LEU A 552 -26.41 -20.67 -9.40
CA LEU A 552 -25.31 -21.57 -9.79
C LEU A 552 -25.55 -23.02 -9.33
N GLN A 553 -26.66 -23.29 -8.67
CA GLN A 553 -26.98 -24.64 -8.17
C GLN A 553 -27.04 -25.67 -9.31
N GLY A 554 -26.44 -26.83 -9.06
CA GLY A 554 -26.37 -27.93 -10.03
C GLY A 554 -25.27 -27.80 -11.06
N LEU A 555 -24.46 -26.74 -11.01
CA LEU A 555 -23.25 -26.61 -11.83
C LEU A 555 -22.03 -27.16 -11.07
N ASP A 556 -21.20 -27.92 -11.77
CA ASP A 556 -19.88 -28.36 -11.26
C ASP A 556 -18.86 -27.27 -11.59
N LEU A 557 -18.58 -26.38 -10.61
CA LEU A 557 -17.73 -25.20 -10.79
C LEU A 557 -16.42 -25.35 -10.02
N PRO A 558 -15.30 -24.88 -10.60
CA PRO A 558 -14.04 -24.74 -9.87
C PRO A 558 -14.15 -23.67 -8.76
N LYS A 559 -13.08 -23.45 -8.00
CA LYS A 559 -12.98 -22.29 -7.10
C LYS A 559 -13.13 -20.99 -7.90
N LEU A 560 -13.98 -20.08 -7.43
CA LEU A 560 -14.31 -18.84 -8.13
C LEU A 560 -13.55 -17.62 -7.59
N GLY A 561 -12.83 -17.81 -6.48
CA GLY A 561 -12.10 -16.75 -5.78
C GLY A 561 -13.01 -15.80 -5.01
N THR A 562 -12.70 -15.55 -3.75
CA THR A 562 -13.39 -14.59 -2.89
C THR A 562 -12.78 -13.20 -3.10
N PRO A 563 -13.53 -12.20 -3.61
CA PRO A 563 -13.00 -10.85 -3.73
C PRO A 563 -12.73 -10.27 -2.36
N GLY A 564 -11.55 -9.68 -2.16
CA GLY A 564 -11.16 -9.13 -0.86
C GLY A 564 -9.89 -8.31 -0.96
N ARG A 565 -9.49 -7.71 0.17
CA ARG A 565 -8.23 -6.99 0.34
C ARG A 565 -7.31 -7.71 1.33
N PRO A 566 -6.88 -8.94 1.06
CA PRO A 566 -5.92 -9.63 1.90
C PRO A 566 -4.51 -9.12 1.66
N ALA A 567 -3.67 -9.16 2.70
CA ALA A 567 -2.23 -8.93 2.57
C ALA A 567 -1.48 -10.26 2.68
N PRO A 568 -0.41 -10.45 1.90
CA PRO A 568 0.44 -11.64 1.96
C PRO A 568 1.51 -11.52 3.04
N LEU A 569 1.97 -12.67 3.56
CA LEU A 569 3.19 -12.87 4.33
C LEU A 569 3.98 -14.01 3.71
N LEU A 570 5.24 -13.81 3.46
CA LEU A 570 6.17 -14.86 3.02
C LEU A 570 7.07 -15.29 4.17
N THR A 571 7.21 -16.61 4.31
CA THR A 571 8.32 -17.24 5.02
C THR A 571 9.26 -17.90 4.01
N LYS A 572 10.31 -18.53 4.48
CA LYS A 572 11.24 -19.22 3.59
C LYS A 572 10.56 -20.28 2.73
N THR A 573 9.53 -20.96 3.23
CA THR A 573 8.88 -22.08 2.58
C THR A 573 7.42 -21.84 2.18
N LEU A 574 6.71 -20.91 2.83
CA LEU A 574 5.25 -20.77 2.73
C LEU A 574 4.82 -19.34 2.38
N LEU A 575 3.68 -19.25 1.69
CA LEU A 575 2.90 -18.01 1.54
C LEU A 575 1.65 -18.09 2.41
N PHE A 576 1.51 -17.16 3.37
CA PHE A 576 0.30 -17.03 4.18
C PHE A 576 -0.56 -15.87 3.69
N ILE A 577 -1.87 -16.11 3.53
CA ILE A 577 -2.81 -15.09 3.09
C ILE A 577 -4.25 -15.44 3.51
N GLY A 578 -5.04 -14.43 3.88
CA GLY A 578 -6.46 -14.57 4.17
C GLY A 578 -7.36 -14.30 2.97
N GLU A 579 -8.67 -14.29 3.19
CA GLU A 579 -9.66 -13.85 2.20
C GLU A 579 -9.99 -12.35 2.33
N GLY A 580 -9.56 -11.72 3.43
CA GLY A 580 -9.88 -10.33 3.75
C GLY A 580 -11.26 -10.16 4.42
N SER A 581 -11.38 -9.16 5.31
CA SER A 581 -12.65 -8.86 5.96
C SER A 581 -13.64 -8.20 4.99
N PRO A 582 -14.95 -8.53 5.06
CA PRO A 582 -16.00 -7.81 4.35
C PRO A 582 -16.00 -6.30 4.65
N SER A 583 -15.55 -5.90 5.83
CA SER A 583 -15.44 -4.49 6.23
C SER A 583 -14.35 -3.71 5.49
N MET A 584 -13.43 -4.41 4.82
CA MET A 584 -12.32 -3.81 4.06
C MET A 584 -12.65 -3.48 2.61
N LEU A 585 -13.71 -4.06 2.07
CA LEU A 585 -14.13 -3.87 0.69
C LEU A 585 -15.66 -3.79 0.65
N ALA A 586 -16.19 -2.58 0.58
CA ALA A 586 -17.64 -2.34 0.61
C ALA A 586 -18.40 -2.91 -0.61
N MET A 587 -17.69 -3.25 -1.67
CA MET A 587 -18.23 -3.80 -2.91
C MET A 587 -17.26 -4.80 -3.53
N PRO A 588 -17.71 -5.91 -4.09
CA PRO A 588 -19.09 -6.39 -4.18
C PRO A 588 -19.64 -6.87 -2.82
N ARG A 589 -20.98 -7.04 -2.71
CA ARG A 589 -21.66 -7.44 -1.45
C ARG A 589 -21.23 -8.80 -0.89
N PHE A 590 -20.60 -9.65 -1.69
CA PHE A 590 -20.07 -10.97 -1.33
C PHE A 590 -18.54 -10.93 -1.12
N ALA A 591 -17.97 -9.74 -0.90
CA ALA A 591 -16.55 -9.58 -0.64
C ALA A 591 -16.19 -10.11 0.76
N GLY A 592 -14.95 -10.60 0.85
CA GLY A 592 -14.36 -11.06 2.09
C GLY A 592 -14.78 -12.45 2.55
N GLY A 593 -13.97 -13.01 3.43
CA GLY A 593 -14.19 -14.31 4.05
C GLY A 593 -13.29 -14.47 5.26
N LYS A 594 -13.46 -15.59 5.96
CA LYS A 594 -12.80 -15.85 7.25
C LYS A 594 -11.63 -16.83 7.15
N MET A 595 -11.41 -17.42 5.98
CA MET A 595 -10.35 -18.41 5.82
C MET A 595 -8.98 -17.72 5.77
N PHE A 596 -8.03 -18.28 6.50
CA PHE A 596 -6.61 -17.96 6.47
C PHE A 596 -5.86 -19.21 6.01
N ARG A 597 -4.96 -19.07 5.03
CA ARG A 597 -4.33 -20.19 4.35
C ARG A 597 -2.83 -20.08 4.29
N ALA A 598 -2.17 -21.25 4.28
CA ALA A 598 -0.80 -21.41 3.84
C ALA A 598 -0.80 -22.07 2.46
N TYR A 599 -0.06 -21.49 1.55
CA TYR A 599 0.13 -21.96 0.19
C TYR A 599 1.58 -22.40 -0.01
N ASP A 600 1.75 -23.43 -0.82
CA ASP A 600 3.03 -23.74 -1.45
C ASP A 600 3.43 -22.60 -2.38
N LYS A 601 4.64 -22.07 -2.22
CA LYS A 601 5.11 -20.91 -2.99
C LYS A 601 5.37 -21.24 -4.46
N ASP A 602 5.76 -22.45 -4.76
CA ASP A 602 6.15 -22.86 -6.11
C ASP A 602 4.94 -23.17 -6.99
N THR A 603 3.86 -23.68 -6.39
CA THR A 603 2.69 -24.19 -7.12
C THR A 603 1.41 -23.39 -6.91
N GLY A 604 1.29 -22.66 -5.81
CA GLY A 604 0.05 -22.02 -5.39
C GLY A 604 -0.99 -22.99 -4.80
N GLU A 605 -0.61 -24.24 -4.49
CA GLU A 605 -1.49 -25.21 -3.83
C GLU A 605 -1.72 -24.83 -2.37
N VAL A 606 -2.94 -25.04 -1.87
CA VAL A 606 -3.29 -24.85 -0.46
C VAL A 606 -2.78 -26.04 0.34
N LEU A 607 -1.82 -25.80 1.24
CA LEU A 607 -1.26 -26.82 2.14
C LEU A 607 -2.00 -26.89 3.47
N TRP A 608 -2.56 -25.77 3.92
CA TRP A 608 -3.28 -25.65 5.17
C TRP A 608 -4.27 -24.49 5.11
N GLU A 609 -5.39 -24.64 5.83
CA GLU A 609 -6.36 -23.57 6.03
C GLU A 609 -7.03 -23.64 7.41
N MET A 610 -7.40 -22.48 7.93
CA MET A 610 -8.13 -22.32 9.19
C MET A 610 -9.20 -21.25 9.04
N GLU A 611 -10.41 -21.51 9.54
CA GLU A 611 -11.44 -20.48 9.69
C GLU A 611 -11.15 -19.64 10.94
N LEU A 612 -10.86 -18.35 10.71
CA LEU A 612 -10.68 -17.37 11.79
C LEU A 612 -12.05 -16.88 12.27
N PRO A 613 -12.11 -16.30 13.49
CA PRO A 613 -13.37 -15.75 14.02
C PRO A 613 -13.96 -14.61 13.19
N ALA A 614 -13.11 -13.83 12.47
CA ALA A 614 -13.49 -12.77 11.53
C ALA A 614 -12.48 -12.73 10.38
N GLY A 615 -12.79 -12.00 9.30
CA GLY A 615 -11.89 -11.83 8.17
C GLY A 615 -10.64 -11.01 8.54
N THR A 616 -9.54 -11.25 7.81
CA THR A 616 -8.26 -10.55 8.02
C THR A 616 -8.37 -9.08 7.61
N THR A 617 -7.71 -8.18 8.37
CA THR A 617 -7.80 -6.73 8.17
C THR A 617 -6.44 -6.06 8.00
N GLY A 618 -5.40 -6.54 8.68
CA GLY A 618 -4.02 -6.08 8.59
C GLY A 618 -3.14 -7.05 7.81
N ALA A 619 -1.91 -6.64 7.51
CA ALA A 619 -0.92 -7.54 6.94
C ALA A 619 -0.42 -8.50 8.04
N PRO A 620 -0.37 -9.81 7.76
CA PRO A 620 0.24 -10.78 8.67
C PRO A 620 1.73 -10.52 8.84
N MET A 621 2.29 -10.94 9.97
CA MET A 621 3.72 -10.91 10.23
C MET A 621 4.17 -12.16 10.98
N THR A 622 5.47 -12.41 11.04
CA THR A 622 6.04 -13.56 11.76
C THR A 622 7.29 -13.18 12.54
N TYR A 623 7.50 -13.86 13.67
CA TYR A 623 8.67 -13.63 14.53
C TYR A 623 9.02 -14.87 15.36
N MET A 624 10.19 -14.81 16.03
CA MET A 624 10.61 -15.78 17.04
C MET A 624 10.44 -15.20 18.45
N ALA A 625 9.90 -16.00 19.36
CA ALA A 625 9.91 -15.75 20.80
C ALA A 625 10.00 -17.08 21.55
N ASP A 626 10.81 -17.15 22.60
CA ASP A 626 11.04 -18.34 23.43
C ASP A 626 11.26 -19.64 22.62
N GLY A 627 12.02 -19.51 21.51
CA GLY A 627 12.36 -20.63 20.65
C GLY A 627 11.24 -21.13 19.73
N LYS A 628 10.07 -20.47 19.71
CA LYS A 628 8.94 -20.79 18.84
C LYS A 628 8.74 -19.69 17.79
N GLN A 629 8.30 -20.11 16.62
CA GLN A 629 7.84 -19.19 15.56
C GLN A 629 6.35 -18.89 15.76
N TYR A 630 5.98 -17.62 15.64
CA TYR A 630 4.62 -17.14 15.68
C TYR A 630 4.25 -16.45 14.37
N ILE A 631 2.99 -16.59 13.96
CA ILE A 631 2.37 -15.83 12.87
C ILE A 631 1.24 -15.02 13.49
N VAL A 632 1.27 -13.70 13.31
CA VAL A 632 0.24 -12.80 13.85
C VAL A 632 -0.51 -12.13 12.71
N VAL A 633 -1.83 -12.08 12.83
CA VAL A 633 -2.71 -11.42 11.86
C VAL A 633 -3.80 -10.63 12.58
N GLY A 634 -4.07 -9.42 12.06
CA GLY A 634 -5.21 -8.61 12.49
C GLY A 634 -6.50 -9.09 11.85
N ILE A 635 -7.55 -9.21 12.66
CA ILE A 635 -8.92 -9.54 12.23
C ILE A 635 -9.92 -8.50 12.72
N GLY A 636 -11.07 -8.45 12.08
CA GLY A 636 -12.19 -7.63 12.54
C GLY A 636 -13.32 -7.55 11.52
N GLU A 637 -14.52 -7.30 12.01
CA GLU A 637 -15.72 -7.05 11.21
C GLU A 637 -16.76 -6.25 12.02
N ALA A 638 -17.79 -5.73 11.36
CA ALA A 638 -18.74 -4.77 11.93
C ALA A 638 -19.35 -5.17 13.28
N ASN A 639 -19.51 -6.47 13.54
CA ASN A 639 -20.18 -6.99 14.75
C ASN A 639 -19.22 -7.77 15.66
N ARG A 640 -17.92 -7.64 15.46
CA ARG A 640 -16.89 -8.32 16.24
C ARG A 640 -15.75 -7.38 16.56
N PRO A 641 -15.19 -7.44 17.77
CA PRO A 641 -13.99 -6.69 18.13
C PRO A 641 -12.84 -6.91 17.16
N ALA A 642 -12.05 -5.86 16.94
CA ALA A 642 -10.79 -5.95 16.23
C ALA A 642 -9.74 -6.60 17.15
N GLU A 643 -9.11 -7.68 16.69
CA GLU A 643 -8.20 -8.52 17.45
C GLU A 643 -6.94 -8.86 16.65
N PHE A 644 -5.83 -9.10 17.35
CA PHE A 644 -4.74 -9.93 16.81
C PHE A 644 -4.95 -11.38 17.19
N ILE A 645 -4.68 -12.27 16.27
CA ILE A 645 -4.57 -13.71 16.50
C ILE A 645 -3.14 -14.12 16.23
N ALA A 646 -2.50 -14.76 17.19
CA ALA A 646 -1.21 -15.39 17.02
C ALA A 646 -1.37 -16.90 16.88
N LEU A 647 -0.71 -17.46 15.87
CA LEU A 647 -0.63 -18.88 15.59
C LEU A 647 0.78 -19.38 15.86
N SER A 648 0.93 -20.57 16.43
CA SER A 648 2.21 -21.26 16.59
C SER A 648 2.03 -22.78 16.54
N LEU A 649 3.12 -23.51 16.42
CA LEU A 649 3.13 -24.94 16.67
C LEU A 649 2.95 -25.21 18.19
N PRO A 650 2.43 -26.40 18.57
CA PRO A 650 2.21 -26.81 19.96
C PRO A 650 3.42 -26.69 20.88
#